data_11de37f1fac012e7933c896a4aad03e4
#
_entry.id   11de37f1fac012e7933c896a4aad03e4
#
_cell.length_a   1.000
_cell.length_b   1.000
_cell.length_c   1.000
_cell.angle_alpha   90.00
_cell.angle_beta   90.00
_cell.angle_gamma   90.00
#
_symmetry.space_group_name_H-M   'P 1'
#
loop_
_entity.id
_entity.type
_entity.pdbx_description
1 polymer ?
#
loop_
_entity_poly.entity_id
_entity_poly.type
_entity_poly.pdbx_seq_one_letter_code
_entity_poly.pdbx_strand_id
1 'polypeptide(L)'
;MKKRMRTLVIATAVLTLTGIGQTKAYAEPATYTNTQNDVTVTLTTGKSDYEEGEEVTYTLTIENNRRGWNSAQTNLKYSNSGLKPAAEDAMPTQIPQLKSGEQCTITGTLIGENVEEGTSFPAVIEEEKETTADVDTSGEEASASTQVLVAGIVLVIAAVVILFFVSRKKKGKKETKTLMSLLLLMAFSVSLLAGMKMECVAADADYESVTIRPYVQFTYGGEEVMVRATIDLSMVQQVIKVSTEDRDIAKTICCHDPSIFRDFDGTYYVFGSFLAGGTSTDLHDWTSIDQTFQATFTDEVKEQIRAWNKDDSAGSWNSYLWAPDIIYNPTMNKYCMYLSANGDDWKSNIVLLTSDKVDGPYEYGGTVVYGGFSDEDYGQTDAPVVLGEATIPERYVTNGVKNKKWGDMYPNCIDPCVFYDEDGNLWMSYGSWSGGIFMLALDEANGLRDYSVSYDTDIHSDAYFGKKIAGGSYVSGEASYIQKIGDYYFLFISYGNLEAAGGYNVRIFRSERPDGDYVDELGDTPYFDSYMFNYNTPIGERLFGGYKWRTFNVGQVAQGHNSAFVDEDGKAYIVFHTRTTDGTEGHYVKVHQLFLNEDGWLVAAPYHTNGETLADSANAADFVGDYDLIIHRLDIDYANLATNKPEFITLNADGTVSGDYEGSWSIADNTSYITLNINGDVYKGVALTMKIENTAVETQVFTAVGENTQVTIWGSMSID
;
A
#
# COMPACT_ATOMS: atom_id res chain seq x y z
N MET A 1 10.49 19.20 10.57
CA MET A 1 10.33 20.59 11.08
C MET A 1 9.03 20.69 11.85
N LYS A 2 9.05 21.14 13.10
CA LYS A 2 7.87 21.11 13.98
C LYS A 2 6.77 22.05 13.45
N LYS A 3 5.63 21.48 13.00
CA LYS A 3 4.41 22.25 12.74
C LYS A 3 3.88 22.77 14.08
N ARG A 4 3.80 24.10 14.19
CA ARG A 4 3.16 24.78 15.33
C ARG A 4 1.64 24.76 15.08
N MET A 5 0.92 24.03 15.90
CA MET A 5 -0.52 24.20 16.03
C MET A 5 -0.80 25.64 16.47
N ARG A 6 -1.60 26.36 15.69
CA ARG A 6 -2.18 27.65 16.11
C ARG A 6 -3.56 27.37 16.67
N THR A 7 -3.64 27.35 17.99
CA THR A 7 -4.93 27.40 18.69
C THR A 7 -5.45 28.83 18.62
N LEU A 8 -6.56 29.03 17.93
CA LEU A 8 -7.26 30.30 17.92
C LEU A 8 -8.22 30.33 19.11
N VAL A 9 -7.86 31.01 20.17
CA VAL A 9 -8.75 31.31 21.30
C VAL A 9 -9.47 32.62 20.99
N ILE A 10 -10.76 32.54 20.67
CA ILE A 10 -11.61 33.74 20.57
C ILE A 10 -12.31 33.90 21.92
N ALA A 11 -11.79 34.77 22.77
CA ALA A 11 -12.48 35.23 23.95
C ALA A 11 -13.20 36.55 23.58
N THR A 12 -14.52 36.50 23.44
CA THR A 12 -15.30 37.71 23.24
C THR A 12 -15.81 38.21 24.59
N ALA A 13 -15.11 39.19 25.14
CA ALA A 13 -15.62 39.95 26.28
C ALA A 13 -16.31 41.22 25.76
N VAL A 14 -17.63 41.28 25.89
CA VAL A 14 -18.37 42.55 25.65
C VAL A 14 -18.66 43.18 27.01
N LEU A 15 -17.96 44.26 27.32
CA LEU A 15 -18.30 45.16 28.43
C LEU A 15 -19.20 46.29 27.91
N THR A 16 -20.45 46.34 28.35
CA THR A 16 -21.28 47.55 28.26
C THR A 16 -21.72 47.98 29.66
N LEU A 17 -21.17 49.11 30.10
CA LEU A 17 -21.67 49.87 31.25
C LEU A 17 -22.73 50.88 30.79
N THR A 18 -23.94 50.76 31.32
CA THR A 18 -24.77 51.97 31.69
C THR A 18 -25.93 51.58 32.60
N GLY A 19 -25.97 52.08 33.75
CA GLY A 19 -26.90 52.81 34.57
C GLY A 19 -28.29 52.29 34.95
N ILE A 20 -28.41 51.90 36.24
CA ILE A 20 -29.53 52.15 37.17
C ILE A 20 -30.91 51.57 36.79
N GLY A 21 -31.23 50.46 37.41
CA GLY A 21 -32.58 49.90 37.57
C GLY A 21 -32.45 48.51 38.16
N GLN A 22 -32.86 48.28 39.43
CA GLN A 22 -32.85 46.95 40.05
C GLN A 22 -33.84 46.03 39.36
N THR A 23 -33.37 45.42 38.28
CA THR A 23 -33.86 44.10 37.82
C THR A 23 -32.78 43.11 38.15
N LYS A 24 -33.07 41.97 38.82
CA LYS A 24 -32.14 40.84 38.96
C LYS A 24 -31.64 40.52 37.57
N ALA A 25 -30.45 40.97 37.25
CA ALA A 25 -29.76 40.54 36.02
C ALA A 25 -29.49 39.04 36.23
N TYR A 26 -30.08 38.18 35.43
CA TYR A 26 -29.67 36.80 35.35
C TYR A 26 -28.21 36.80 34.84
N ALA A 27 -27.31 36.19 35.60
CA ALA A 27 -25.92 36.04 35.17
C ALA A 27 -25.90 35.25 33.87
N GLU A 28 -25.12 35.73 32.90
CA GLU A 28 -24.96 35.04 31.60
C GLU A 28 -24.37 33.64 31.84
N PRO A 29 -24.69 32.61 30.99
CA PRO A 29 -24.10 31.29 31.07
C PRO A 29 -22.59 31.33 30.91
N ALA A 30 -21.86 30.50 31.66
CA ALA A 30 -20.46 30.25 31.37
C ALA A 30 -20.37 29.14 30.30
N THR A 31 -19.66 29.41 29.23
CA THR A 31 -19.60 28.49 28.08
C THR A 31 -18.17 28.29 27.61
N TYR A 32 -17.82 27.05 27.26
CA TYR A 32 -16.60 26.66 26.62
C TYR A 32 -16.92 25.83 25.37
N THR A 33 -16.27 26.14 24.25
CA THR A 33 -16.38 25.37 23.01
C THR A 33 -14.98 25.08 22.47
N ASN A 34 -14.75 23.85 22.04
CA ASN A 34 -13.52 23.41 21.40
C ASN A 34 -13.85 22.42 20.28
N THR A 35 -13.12 22.53 19.18
CA THR A 35 -13.20 21.61 18.04
C THR A 35 -11.84 20.98 17.82
N GLN A 36 -11.82 19.66 17.68
CA GLN A 36 -10.63 18.88 17.35
C GLN A 36 -11.03 17.76 16.38
N ASN A 37 -10.33 17.65 15.24
CA ASN A 37 -10.63 16.67 14.19
C ASN A 37 -12.13 16.65 13.84
N ASP A 38 -12.72 17.84 13.62
CA ASP A 38 -14.13 18.08 13.29
C ASP A 38 -15.16 17.53 14.32
N VAL A 39 -14.70 17.18 15.50
CA VAL A 39 -15.58 16.95 16.63
C VAL A 39 -15.64 18.21 17.50
N THR A 40 -16.83 18.80 17.61
CA THR A 40 -17.05 19.99 18.41
C THR A 40 -17.68 19.61 19.75
N VAL A 41 -17.10 20.13 20.83
CA VAL A 41 -17.61 19.94 22.18
C VAL A 41 -17.89 21.29 22.81
N THR A 42 -19.13 21.48 23.26
CA THR A 42 -19.57 22.67 23.98
C THR A 42 -20.05 22.30 25.38
N LEU A 43 -19.46 22.91 26.41
CA LEU A 43 -19.88 22.76 27.81
C LEU A 43 -20.41 24.12 28.31
N THR A 44 -21.62 24.16 28.80
CA THR A 44 -22.30 25.38 29.23
C THR A 44 -22.95 25.17 30.58
N THR A 45 -22.88 26.17 31.48
CA THR A 45 -23.65 26.19 32.71
C THR A 45 -24.91 27.05 32.58
N GLY A 46 -25.91 26.87 33.42
CA GLY A 46 -27.13 27.67 33.34
C GLY A 46 -26.91 29.16 33.61
N LYS A 47 -25.91 29.50 34.41
CA LYS A 47 -25.48 30.88 34.69
C LYS A 47 -24.00 30.87 35.14
N SER A 48 -23.40 32.05 35.25
CA SER A 48 -22.00 32.22 35.66
C SER A 48 -21.83 32.55 37.17
N ASP A 49 -22.88 32.70 37.91
CA ASP A 49 -22.85 33.01 39.34
C ASP A 49 -23.97 32.26 40.07
N TYR A 50 -23.63 31.50 41.11
CA TYR A 50 -24.52 30.67 41.93
C TYR A 50 -24.32 30.98 43.40
N GLU A 51 -25.44 30.96 44.15
CA GLU A 51 -25.41 31.07 45.62
C GLU A 51 -25.04 29.71 46.25
N GLU A 52 -24.50 29.73 47.47
CA GLU A 52 -24.18 28.51 48.22
C GLU A 52 -25.45 27.65 48.42
N GLY A 53 -25.37 26.35 48.10
CA GLY A 53 -26.49 25.43 48.16
C GLY A 53 -27.43 25.43 46.95
N GLU A 54 -27.15 26.25 45.92
CA GLU A 54 -27.88 26.26 44.68
C GLU A 54 -27.39 25.13 43.73
N GLU A 55 -28.31 24.55 42.99
CA GLU A 55 -27.97 23.55 41.99
C GLU A 55 -27.35 24.18 40.74
N VAL A 56 -26.17 23.67 40.29
CA VAL A 56 -25.50 24.07 39.07
C VAL A 56 -25.89 23.08 37.98
N THR A 57 -26.77 23.48 37.08
CA THR A 57 -27.06 22.71 35.88
C THR A 57 -26.04 23.02 34.82
N TYR A 58 -25.49 21.96 34.20
CA TYR A 58 -24.61 22.11 33.03
C TYR A 58 -25.17 21.30 31.86
N THR A 59 -24.82 21.73 30.65
CA THR A 59 -25.12 21.06 29.38
C THR A 59 -23.83 20.82 28.62
N LEU A 60 -23.60 19.57 28.25
CA LEU A 60 -22.49 19.15 27.40
C LEU A 60 -23.08 18.70 26.07
N THR A 61 -22.71 19.40 24.99
CA THR A 61 -23.09 19.04 23.63
C THR A 61 -21.85 18.57 22.87
N ILE A 62 -21.96 17.43 22.22
CA ILE A 62 -20.91 16.82 21.40
C ILE A 62 -21.49 16.66 20.00
N GLU A 63 -20.81 17.24 19.00
CA GLU A 63 -21.19 17.21 17.60
C GLU A 63 -20.08 16.52 16.81
N ASN A 64 -20.40 15.42 16.13
CA ASN A 64 -19.47 14.74 15.21
C ASN A 64 -19.69 15.29 13.79
N ASN A 65 -18.94 16.28 13.40
CA ASN A 65 -18.97 16.85 12.04
C ASN A 65 -17.95 16.18 11.11
N ARG A 66 -17.22 15.18 11.61
CA ARG A 66 -16.19 14.49 10.83
C ARG A 66 -16.84 13.56 9.81
N ARG A 67 -16.76 13.94 8.56
CA ARG A 67 -17.36 13.21 7.46
C ARG A 67 -16.77 11.79 7.33
N GLY A 68 -17.62 10.79 7.10
CA GLY A 68 -17.21 9.41 6.93
C GLY A 68 -16.63 8.72 8.17
N TRP A 69 -16.74 9.33 9.37
CA TRP A 69 -16.27 8.75 10.62
C TRP A 69 -17.38 8.73 11.68
N ASN A 70 -17.51 7.60 12.35
CA ASN A 70 -18.45 7.45 13.45
C ASN A 70 -17.68 7.35 14.77
N SER A 71 -18.20 7.93 15.86
CA SER A 71 -17.65 7.66 17.18
C SER A 71 -18.17 6.32 17.71
N ALA A 72 -17.32 5.58 18.44
CA ALA A 72 -17.82 4.50 19.29
C ALA A 72 -18.52 5.08 20.51
N GLN A 73 -19.35 4.26 21.16
CA GLN A 73 -19.87 4.61 22.49
C GLN A 73 -18.69 4.76 23.46
N THR A 74 -18.70 5.82 24.27
CA THR A 74 -17.58 6.13 25.18
C THR A 74 -18.04 6.58 26.54
N ASN A 75 -17.17 6.46 27.54
CA ASN A 75 -17.39 6.91 28.88
C ASN A 75 -16.92 8.36 29.06
N LEU A 76 -17.71 9.13 29.79
CA LEU A 76 -17.46 10.52 30.14
C LEU A 76 -16.87 10.60 31.55
N LYS A 77 -15.73 11.29 31.68
CA LYS A 77 -15.08 11.52 32.97
C LYS A 77 -15.18 13.01 33.34
N TYR A 78 -15.59 13.28 34.55
CA TYR A 78 -15.65 14.65 35.09
C TYR A 78 -14.62 14.86 36.20
N SER A 79 -14.13 16.08 36.34
CA SER A 79 -13.42 16.53 37.53
C SER A 79 -13.81 17.97 37.84
N ASN A 80 -13.96 18.26 39.11
CA ASN A 80 -14.27 19.62 39.58
C ASN A 80 -13.58 19.87 40.92
N SER A 81 -13.60 21.15 41.34
CA SER A 81 -13.13 21.57 42.66
C SER A 81 -14.33 22.14 43.43
N GLY A 82 -14.79 21.42 44.43
CA GLY A 82 -15.77 21.92 45.41
C GLY A 82 -17.27 21.60 45.12
N LEU A 83 -17.58 20.82 44.08
CA LEU A 83 -18.98 20.42 43.83
C LEU A 83 -19.10 18.90 43.74
N LYS A 84 -20.26 18.37 44.08
CA LYS A 84 -20.62 16.94 43.94
C LYS A 84 -21.86 16.78 43.05
N PRO A 85 -22.14 15.59 42.52
CA PRO A 85 -23.42 15.32 41.87
C PRO A 85 -24.59 15.56 42.85
N ALA A 86 -25.64 16.21 42.35
CA ALA A 86 -26.83 16.50 43.18
C ALA A 86 -27.60 15.20 43.61
N ALA A 87 -27.47 14.16 42.81
CA ALA A 87 -27.95 12.80 43.08
C ALA A 87 -27.02 11.77 42.45
N GLU A 88 -27.15 10.50 42.80
CA GLU A 88 -26.28 9.41 42.31
C GLU A 88 -26.33 9.24 40.77
N ASP A 89 -27.48 9.59 40.18
CA ASP A 89 -27.75 9.57 38.73
C ASP A 89 -27.72 10.97 38.06
N ALA A 90 -27.30 12.00 38.79
CA ALA A 90 -27.32 13.39 38.31
C ALA A 90 -26.24 13.71 37.27
N MET A 91 -25.32 12.80 37.03
CA MET A 91 -24.22 12.97 36.06
C MET A 91 -24.20 11.80 35.07
N PRO A 92 -24.71 11.99 33.84
CA PRO A 92 -24.60 10.97 32.80
C PRO A 92 -23.14 10.64 32.52
N THR A 93 -22.85 9.36 32.35
CA THR A 93 -21.49 8.82 32.26
C THR A 93 -21.17 8.22 30.93
N GLN A 94 -22.16 8.18 30.02
CA GLN A 94 -21.98 7.62 28.68
C GLN A 94 -22.33 8.61 27.58
N ILE A 95 -21.53 8.61 26.53
CA ILE A 95 -21.79 9.27 25.26
C ILE A 95 -22.18 8.16 24.29
N PRO A 96 -23.37 8.24 23.64
CA PRO A 96 -23.77 7.25 22.65
C PRO A 96 -22.83 7.30 21.42
N GLN A 97 -22.91 6.28 20.57
CA GLN A 97 -22.31 6.34 19.25
C GLN A 97 -22.91 7.52 18.47
N LEU A 98 -22.06 8.33 17.86
CA LEU A 98 -22.45 9.44 16.99
C LEU A 98 -21.95 9.17 15.58
N LYS A 99 -22.88 9.11 14.62
CA LYS A 99 -22.52 9.08 13.20
C LYS A 99 -22.04 10.46 12.74
N SER A 100 -21.43 10.50 11.57
CA SER A 100 -21.10 11.75 10.91
C SER A 100 -22.35 12.64 10.78
N GLY A 101 -22.26 13.90 11.18
CA GLY A 101 -23.36 14.87 11.22
C GLY A 101 -24.32 14.72 12.42
N GLU A 102 -24.11 13.77 13.31
CA GLU A 102 -24.96 13.62 14.51
C GLU A 102 -24.40 14.38 15.72
N GLN A 103 -25.30 14.77 16.61
CA GLN A 103 -24.95 15.37 17.89
C GLN A 103 -25.67 14.68 19.05
N CYS A 104 -25.05 14.71 20.22
CA CYS A 104 -25.72 14.38 21.47
C CYS A 104 -25.60 15.52 22.48
N THR A 105 -26.62 15.67 23.32
CA THR A 105 -26.63 16.65 24.40
C THR A 105 -26.87 15.91 25.74
N ILE A 106 -25.98 16.15 26.67
CA ILE A 106 -25.98 15.55 28.02
C ILE A 106 -26.15 16.68 29.01
N THR A 107 -27.11 16.53 29.91
CA THR A 107 -27.39 17.50 30.99
C THR A 107 -27.12 16.84 32.33
N GLY A 108 -26.43 17.52 33.23
CA GLY A 108 -26.16 17.06 34.57
C GLY A 108 -26.36 18.19 35.59
N THR A 109 -26.41 17.81 36.87
CA THR A 109 -26.62 18.74 37.97
C THR A 109 -25.60 18.49 39.10
N LEU A 110 -24.95 19.58 39.52
CA LEU A 110 -24.00 19.59 40.62
C LEU A 110 -24.51 20.46 41.76
N ILE A 111 -24.10 20.16 42.97
CA ILE A 111 -24.39 20.96 44.17
C ILE A 111 -23.13 21.10 45.04
N GLY A 112 -22.97 22.25 45.70
CA GLY A 112 -21.82 22.50 46.57
C GLY A 112 -21.98 21.79 47.92
N GLU A 113 -21.00 21.05 48.31
CA GLU A 113 -20.62 20.70 49.68
C GLU A 113 -19.10 20.79 49.78
N ASN A 114 -18.54 21.00 50.98
CA ASN A 114 -17.10 21.00 51.22
C ASN A 114 -16.49 19.67 50.76
N VAL A 115 -16.05 19.61 49.52
CA VAL A 115 -15.31 18.50 48.92
C VAL A 115 -13.88 18.90 48.82
N GLU A 116 -12.93 18.09 49.32
CA GLU A 116 -11.48 18.37 49.22
C GLU A 116 -11.06 18.57 47.78
N GLU A 117 -10.18 19.52 47.56
CA GLU A 117 -9.59 19.86 46.25
C GLU A 117 -9.00 18.61 45.60
N GLY A 118 -9.44 18.28 44.38
CA GLY A 118 -8.94 17.14 43.63
C GLY A 118 -9.82 15.87 43.66
N THR A 119 -11.03 15.93 44.20
CA THR A 119 -11.94 14.79 44.10
C THR A 119 -12.35 14.56 42.65
N SER A 120 -11.92 13.46 42.07
CA SER A 120 -12.46 12.98 40.80
C SER A 120 -13.68 12.10 41.05
N PHE A 121 -14.74 12.32 40.32
CA PHE A 121 -15.88 11.42 40.32
C PHE A 121 -15.68 10.38 39.23
N PRO A 122 -15.23 9.16 39.57
CA PRO A 122 -15.09 8.14 38.55
C PRO A 122 -16.46 7.61 38.21
N ALA A 123 -16.92 7.84 37.00
CA ALA A 123 -17.86 6.93 36.41
C ALA A 123 -17.05 5.68 36.00
N VAL A 124 -16.99 4.69 36.88
CA VAL A 124 -16.46 3.38 36.57
C VAL A 124 -17.61 2.55 36.03
N ILE A 125 -17.63 2.41 34.70
CA ILE A 125 -18.33 1.29 34.07
C ILE A 125 -17.23 0.46 33.44
N GLU A 126 -17.18 -0.82 33.80
CA GLU A 126 -16.32 -1.82 33.15
C GLU A 126 -16.65 -1.83 31.68
N GLU A 127 -15.60 -1.83 30.84
CA GLU A 127 -15.72 -1.91 29.38
C GLU A 127 -16.39 -3.24 29.00
N GLU A 128 -17.67 -3.21 28.64
CA GLU A 128 -18.20 -4.20 27.72
C GLU A 128 -17.83 -3.74 26.30
N LYS A 129 -16.90 -4.45 25.69
CA LYS A 129 -16.55 -4.33 24.28
C LYS A 129 -17.72 -4.86 23.45
N GLU A 130 -18.72 -4.03 23.18
CA GLU A 130 -19.65 -4.34 22.11
C GLU A 130 -19.10 -3.85 20.77
N THR A 131 -18.61 -4.80 20.00
CA THR A 131 -18.39 -4.63 18.57
C THR A 131 -19.73 -4.65 17.88
N THR A 132 -20.26 -3.50 17.49
CA THR A 132 -21.43 -3.44 16.61
C THR A 132 -20.99 -3.62 15.15
N ALA A 133 -20.68 -4.85 14.77
CA ALA A 133 -21.00 -5.35 13.46
C ALA A 133 -22.22 -6.25 13.66
N ASP A 134 -23.30 -6.03 12.92
CA ASP A 134 -24.40 -6.98 12.82
C ASP A 134 -23.85 -8.30 12.26
N VAL A 135 -23.30 -9.11 13.14
CA VAL A 135 -23.06 -10.53 12.94
C VAL A 135 -23.69 -11.21 14.13
N ASP A 136 -24.69 -12.01 13.85
CA ASP A 136 -25.31 -12.94 14.78
C ASP A 136 -24.22 -13.74 15.50
N THR A 137 -23.88 -13.37 16.74
CA THR A 137 -22.90 -14.05 17.56
C THR A 137 -23.53 -14.59 18.81
N SER A 138 -23.84 -15.87 18.73
CA SER A 138 -23.84 -16.72 19.92
C SER A 138 -22.35 -16.95 20.30
N GLY A 139 -21.77 -16.10 21.14
CA GLY A 139 -20.36 -16.11 21.47
C GLY A 139 -20.06 -15.97 22.95
N GLU A 140 -20.29 -17.03 23.72
CA GLU A 140 -19.79 -17.15 25.10
C GLU A 140 -18.56 -18.07 25.27
N GLU A 141 -17.79 -18.36 24.24
CA GLU A 141 -16.63 -19.29 24.34
C GLU A 141 -15.24 -18.72 23.99
N ALA A 142 -15.08 -17.44 23.64
CA ALA A 142 -13.81 -16.92 23.17
C ALA A 142 -12.73 -16.74 24.27
N SER A 143 -13.10 -16.56 25.52
CA SER A 143 -12.11 -16.32 26.60
C SER A 143 -11.41 -17.60 27.09
N ALA A 144 -12.05 -18.75 26.98
CA ALA A 144 -11.48 -20.05 27.38
C ALA A 144 -10.48 -20.59 26.35
N SER A 145 -10.68 -20.31 25.06
CA SER A 145 -9.83 -20.81 23.98
C SER A 145 -8.45 -20.13 23.95
N THR A 146 -8.38 -18.84 24.23
CA THR A 146 -7.12 -18.09 24.27
C THR A 146 -6.25 -18.51 25.46
N GLN A 147 -6.83 -18.76 26.63
CA GLN A 147 -6.09 -19.26 27.79
C GLN A 147 -5.57 -20.68 27.57
N VAL A 148 -6.32 -21.55 26.90
CA VAL A 148 -5.90 -22.89 26.54
C VAL A 148 -4.78 -22.85 25.47
N LEU A 149 -4.84 -21.95 24.51
CA LEU A 149 -3.80 -21.78 23.48
C LEU A 149 -2.47 -21.29 24.10
N VAL A 150 -2.52 -20.28 24.97
CA VAL A 150 -1.33 -19.76 25.66
C VAL A 150 -0.76 -20.82 26.60
N ALA A 151 -1.59 -21.57 27.33
CA ALA A 151 -1.14 -22.68 28.17
C ALA A 151 -0.54 -23.81 27.34
N GLY A 152 -1.09 -24.11 26.17
CA GLY A 152 -0.55 -25.08 25.20
C GLY A 152 0.83 -24.67 24.68
N ILE A 153 1.02 -23.43 24.28
CA ILE A 153 2.30 -22.90 23.81
C ILE A 153 3.37 -22.91 24.93
N VAL A 154 3.01 -22.52 26.13
CA VAL A 154 3.92 -22.55 27.29
C VAL A 154 4.34 -23.99 27.62
N LEU A 155 3.44 -24.97 27.56
CA LEU A 155 3.77 -26.40 27.76
C LEU A 155 4.67 -26.95 26.67
N VAL A 156 4.50 -26.57 25.41
CA VAL A 156 5.36 -26.97 24.30
C VAL A 156 6.77 -26.36 24.46
N ILE A 157 6.89 -25.09 24.81
CA ILE A 157 8.16 -24.44 25.08
C ILE A 157 8.86 -25.09 26.27
N ALA A 158 8.16 -25.39 27.35
CA ALA A 158 8.71 -26.08 28.51
C ALA A 158 9.21 -27.50 28.16
N ALA A 159 8.45 -28.25 27.35
CA ALA A 159 8.85 -29.57 26.86
C ALA A 159 10.11 -29.51 25.98
N VAL A 160 10.20 -28.52 25.07
CA VAL A 160 11.39 -28.29 24.21
C VAL A 160 12.62 -27.94 25.07
N VAL A 161 12.48 -27.09 26.08
CA VAL A 161 13.55 -26.71 26.99
C VAL A 161 14.01 -27.93 27.83
N ILE A 162 13.09 -28.72 28.35
CA ILE A 162 13.43 -29.96 29.11
C ILE A 162 14.15 -30.96 28.20
N LEU A 163 13.67 -31.18 26.99
CA LEU A 163 14.31 -32.07 26.01
C LEU A 163 15.70 -31.57 25.59
N PHE A 164 15.89 -30.25 25.46
CA PHE A 164 17.19 -29.65 25.20
C PHE A 164 18.21 -29.93 26.32
N PHE A 165 17.78 -29.84 27.58
CA PHE A 165 18.63 -30.16 28.74
C PHE A 165 18.87 -31.67 28.91
N VAL A 166 17.91 -32.53 28.59
CA VAL A 166 18.06 -34.01 28.62
C VAL A 166 18.96 -34.49 27.50
N SER A 167 18.85 -33.93 26.27
CA SER A 167 19.70 -34.30 25.15
C SER A 167 21.17 -33.90 25.33
N ARG A 168 21.47 -32.84 26.09
CA ARG A 168 22.84 -32.49 26.47
C ARG A 168 23.51 -33.48 27.40
N LYS A 169 22.74 -34.34 28.09
CA LYS A 169 23.30 -35.40 29.00
C LYS A 169 23.56 -36.75 28.36
N LYS A 170 23.09 -36.97 27.10
CA LYS A 170 23.31 -38.25 26.38
C LYS A 170 23.99 -38.02 25.03
N LYS A 171 25.22 -38.55 24.88
CA LYS A 171 25.97 -38.57 23.63
C LYS A 171 25.42 -39.70 22.71
N GLY A 172 24.56 -39.38 21.73
CA GLY A 172 24.16 -40.31 20.68
C GLY A 172 23.50 -39.58 19.50
N LYS A 173 24.25 -39.36 18.41
CA LYS A 173 23.83 -38.58 17.21
C LYS A 173 22.63 -39.16 16.43
N LYS A 174 22.22 -40.38 16.63
CA LYS A 174 21.18 -41.05 15.84
C LYS A 174 19.78 -40.88 16.44
N GLU A 175 19.65 -40.90 17.74
CA GLU A 175 18.37 -40.71 18.44
C GLU A 175 17.86 -39.25 18.41
N THR A 176 18.77 -38.27 18.28
CA THR A 176 18.42 -36.84 18.23
C THR A 176 17.70 -36.46 16.93
N LYS A 177 18.05 -37.09 15.79
CA LYS A 177 17.38 -36.84 14.49
C LYS A 177 15.94 -37.37 14.47
N THR A 178 15.73 -38.58 15.02
CA THR A 178 14.38 -39.16 15.08
C THR A 178 13.47 -38.37 16.05
N LEU A 179 14.01 -37.87 17.16
CA LEU A 179 13.28 -37.05 18.11
C LEU A 179 12.93 -35.67 17.55
N MET A 180 13.85 -35.05 16.80
CA MET A 180 13.58 -33.77 16.09
C MET A 180 12.53 -33.94 15.00
N SER A 181 12.54 -35.02 14.25
CA SER A 181 11.52 -35.32 13.23
C SER A 181 10.14 -35.53 13.85
N LEU A 182 10.06 -36.19 15.02
CA LEU A 182 8.81 -36.37 15.76
C LEU A 182 8.29 -35.05 16.34
N LEU A 183 9.15 -34.17 16.82
CA LEU A 183 8.78 -32.84 17.33
C LEU A 183 8.33 -31.90 16.20
N LEU A 184 8.97 -31.95 15.03
CA LEU A 184 8.52 -31.25 13.83
C LEU A 184 7.16 -31.76 13.34
N LEU A 185 6.94 -33.09 13.36
CA LEU A 185 5.64 -33.66 13.02
C LEU A 185 4.54 -33.28 14.02
N MET A 186 4.84 -33.23 15.32
CA MET A 186 3.89 -32.74 16.33
C MET A 186 3.60 -31.24 16.19
N ALA A 187 4.61 -30.41 15.93
CA ALA A 187 4.42 -28.98 15.66
C ALA A 187 3.57 -28.77 14.40
N PHE A 188 3.79 -29.55 13.35
CA PHE A 188 3.00 -29.52 12.13
C PHE A 188 1.55 -30.00 12.35
N SER A 189 1.35 -31.02 13.21
CA SER A 189 0.02 -31.51 13.55
C SER A 189 -0.77 -30.53 14.42
N VAL A 190 -0.09 -29.77 15.31
CA VAL A 190 -0.71 -28.71 16.11
C VAL A 190 -1.06 -27.51 15.21
N SER A 191 -0.22 -27.17 14.23
CA SER A 191 -0.52 -26.15 13.23
C SER A 191 -1.69 -26.55 12.31
N LEU A 192 -1.80 -27.85 11.96
CA LEU A 192 -2.94 -28.35 11.18
C LEU A 192 -4.26 -28.38 11.98
N LEU A 193 -4.19 -28.65 13.29
CA LEU A 193 -5.36 -28.60 14.19
C LEU A 193 -5.77 -27.18 14.55
N ALA A 194 -4.83 -26.23 14.59
CA ALA A 194 -5.09 -24.79 14.70
C ALA A 194 -5.65 -24.18 13.39
N GLY A 195 -5.41 -24.82 12.23
CA GLY A 195 -5.93 -24.40 10.94
C GLY A 195 -7.41 -24.72 10.67
N MET A 196 -8.12 -25.35 11.60
CA MET A 196 -9.57 -25.53 11.50
C MET A 196 -10.29 -24.51 12.38
N LYS A 197 -10.74 -23.44 11.77
CA LYS A 197 -11.42 -22.24 12.28
C LYS A 197 -10.49 -21.17 12.86
N MET A 198 -9.75 -20.48 11.99
CA MET A 198 -9.63 -19.04 12.16
C MET A 198 -10.94 -18.43 11.63
N GLU A 199 -11.84 -18.10 12.51
CA GLU A 199 -12.81 -17.04 12.26
C GLU A 199 -11.98 -15.82 11.87
N CYS A 200 -12.33 -15.18 10.74
CA CYS A 200 -11.76 -13.90 10.36
C CYS A 200 -11.79 -13.00 11.59
N VAL A 201 -10.63 -12.72 12.16
CA VAL A 201 -10.46 -11.54 12.98
C VAL A 201 -10.84 -10.42 12.02
N ALA A 202 -11.92 -9.72 12.30
CA ALA A 202 -12.32 -8.54 11.54
C ALA A 202 -11.05 -7.69 11.40
N ALA A 203 -10.68 -7.38 10.15
CA ALA A 203 -9.56 -6.50 9.88
C ALA A 203 -9.70 -5.30 10.81
N ASP A 204 -8.60 -4.91 11.48
CA ASP A 204 -8.61 -3.85 12.48
C ASP A 204 -9.41 -2.68 11.93
N ALA A 205 -10.54 -2.39 12.59
CA ALA A 205 -11.29 -1.20 12.26
C ALA A 205 -10.34 -0.02 12.50
N ASP A 206 -10.24 0.84 11.50
CA ASP A 206 -9.32 1.98 11.56
C ASP A 206 -9.79 2.93 12.64
N TYR A 207 -9.18 2.84 13.83
CA TYR A 207 -9.49 3.67 14.97
C TYR A 207 -8.56 4.88 15.04
N GLU A 208 -9.15 6.04 15.30
CA GLU A 208 -8.42 7.24 15.64
C GLU A 208 -8.96 7.78 16.97
N SER A 209 -8.07 8.15 17.89
CA SER A 209 -8.48 8.69 19.20
C SER A 209 -8.55 10.21 19.17
N VAL A 210 -9.68 10.77 19.56
CA VAL A 210 -9.88 12.20 19.74
C VAL A 210 -10.12 12.48 21.22
N THR A 211 -9.21 13.21 21.88
CA THR A 211 -9.33 13.58 23.29
C THR A 211 -9.62 15.06 23.43
N ILE A 212 -10.79 15.41 23.93
CA ILE A 212 -11.20 16.79 24.19
C ILE A 212 -11.40 16.99 25.69
N ARG A 213 -10.91 18.11 26.23
CA ARG A 213 -10.99 18.45 27.64
C ARG A 213 -11.69 19.79 27.85
N PRO A 214 -13.03 19.84 27.71
CA PRO A 214 -13.80 21.07 27.95
C PRO A 214 -13.79 21.42 29.44
N TYR A 215 -13.85 22.72 29.73
CA TYR A 215 -14.01 23.22 31.08
C TYR A 215 -14.88 24.46 31.09
N VAL A 216 -15.60 24.67 32.20
CA VAL A 216 -16.28 25.95 32.49
C VAL A 216 -15.88 26.46 33.86
N GLN A 217 -15.77 27.79 33.97
CA GLN A 217 -15.42 28.47 35.18
C GLN A 217 -16.56 29.43 35.54
N PHE A 218 -16.99 29.37 36.80
CA PHE A 218 -18.11 30.18 37.29
C PHE A 218 -17.93 30.45 38.79
N THR A 219 -18.69 31.39 39.35
CA THR A 219 -18.69 31.69 40.78
C THR A 219 -19.74 30.86 41.51
N TYR A 220 -19.37 30.26 42.64
CA TYR A 220 -20.30 29.55 43.54
C TYR A 220 -20.05 29.95 45.00
N GLY A 221 -21.07 30.51 45.67
CA GLY A 221 -20.91 31.01 47.02
C GLY A 221 -19.86 32.12 47.16
N GLY A 222 -19.55 32.82 46.09
CA GLY A 222 -18.53 33.87 46.05
C GLY A 222 -17.10 33.40 45.74
N GLU A 223 -16.89 32.11 45.51
CA GLU A 223 -15.59 31.53 45.14
C GLU A 223 -15.60 31.08 43.69
N GLU A 224 -14.42 31.13 42.99
CA GLU A 224 -14.27 30.60 41.64
C GLU A 224 -14.23 29.06 41.67
N VAL A 225 -15.10 28.46 40.89
CA VAL A 225 -15.20 27.02 40.71
C VAL A 225 -14.94 26.66 39.23
N MET A 226 -14.24 25.55 38.99
CA MET A 226 -14.00 25.03 37.65
C MET A 226 -14.49 23.59 37.54
N VAL A 227 -15.38 23.34 36.57
CA VAL A 227 -15.80 22.00 36.17
C VAL A 227 -15.09 21.64 34.87
N ARG A 228 -14.47 20.46 34.84
CA ARG A 228 -13.77 19.90 33.66
C ARG A 228 -14.39 18.57 33.29
N ALA A 229 -14.44 18.29 31.99
CA ALA A 229 -14.71 16.95 31.49
C ALA A 229 -13.52 16.46 30.66
N THR A 230 -13.36 15.15 30.55
CA THR A 230 -12.46 14.51 29.60
C THR A 230 -13.30 13.57 28.76
N ILE A 231 -13.23 13.78 27.45
CA ILE A 231 -13.96 13.03 26.44
C ILE A 231 -12.92 12.37 25.56
N ASP A 232 -12.81 11.06 25.65
CA ASP A 232 -11.93 10.24 24.83
C ASP A 232 -12.81 9.47 23.84
N LEU A 233 -12.86 9.93 22.58
CA LEU A 233 -13.64 9.28 21.53
C LEU A 233 -12.74 8.39 20.68
N SER A 234 -13.15 7.15 20.47
CA SER A 234 -12.60 6.30 19.43
C SER A 234 -13.42 6.53 18.16
N MET A 235 -12.77 7.09 17.14
CA MET A 235 -13.40 7.34 15.85
C MET A 235 -13.10 6.18 14.90
N VAL A 236 -14.11 5.70 14.20
CA VAL A 236 -14.02 4.58 13.25
C VAL A 236 -14.44 5.08 11.89
N GLN A 237 -13.60 4.82 10.87
CA GLN A 237 -13.98 5.18 9.50
C GLN A 237 -15.18 4.34 9.05
N GLN A 238 -16.16 4.99 8.47
CA GLN A 238 -17.38 4.35 8.00
C GLN A 238 -17.07 3.47 6.77
N VAL A 239 -17.45 2.19 6.82
CA VAL A 239 -17.42 1.29 5.67
C VAL A 239 -18.77 1.37 4.95
N ILE A 240 -18.73 1.62 3.64
CA ILE A 240 -19.92 1.63 2.78
C ILE A 240 -20.23 0.19 2.38
N LYS A 241 -21.38 -0.30 2.78
CA LYS A 241 -21.86 -1.64 2.39
C LYS A 241 -22.58 -1.55 1.05
N VAL A 242 -21.98 -2.09 0.01
CA VAL A 242 -22.64 -2.25 -1.30
C VAL A 242 -23.58 -3.45 -1.23
N SER A 243 -24.77 -3.31 -1.84
CA SER A 243 -25.76 -4.39 -1.95
C SER A 243 -25.15 -5.65 -2.57
N THR A 244 -25.57 -6.83 -2.12
CA THR A 244 -25.13 -8.09 -2.74
C THR A 244 -25.60 -8.26 -4.18
N GLU A 245 -26.67 -7.56 -4.58
CA GLU A 245 -27.21 -7.55 -5.95
C GLU A 245 -26.33 -6.69 -6.89
N ASP A 246 -25.60 -5.72 -6.33
CA ASP A 246 -24.72 -4.82 -7.07
C ASP A 246 -23.24 -5.28 -7.03
N ARG A 247 -22.96 -6.53 -6.70
CA ARG A 247 -21.61 -7.06 -6.69
C ARG A 247 -21.21 -7.60 -8.05
N ASP A 248 -20.06 -7.16 -8.54
CA ASP A 248 -19.38 -7.65 -9.73
C ASP A 248 -17.91 -7.91 -9.35
N ILE A 249 -17.64 -9.08 -8.78
CA ILE A 249 -16.35 -9.40 -8.17
C ILE A 249 -15.45 -10.02 -9.23
N ALA A 250 -14.34 -9.36 -9.53
CA ALA A 250 -13.30 -9.86 -10.42
C ALA A 250 -12.74 -11.21 -9.90
N LYS A 251 -12.60 -12.17 -10.81
CA LYS A 251 -11.94 -13.43 -10.52
C LYS A 251 -10.45 -13.27 -10.71
N THR A 252 -9.73 -13.15 -9.63
CA THR A 252 -8.27 -13.04 -9.67
C THR A 252 -7.58 -14.39 -9.47
N ILE A 253 -6.31 -14.46 -9.83
CA ILE A 253 -5.42 -15.59 -9.58
C ILE A 253 -4.25 -15.16 -8.74
N CYS A 254 -3.57 -16.11 -8.09
CA CYS A 254 -2.32 -15.87 -7.41
C CYS A 254 -1.18 -15.97 -8.43
N CYS A 255 -0.53 -14.86 -8.75
CA CYS A 255 0.62 -14.79 -9.63
C CYS A 255 1.56 -13.70 -9.14
N HIS A 256 2.75 -14.09 -8.68
CA HIS A 256 3.81 -13.17 -8.26
C HIS A 256 4.58 -12.71 -9.49
N ASP A 257 4.94 -11.44 -9.58
CA ASP A 257 5.72 -10.85 -10.67
C ASP A 257 5.07 -11.06 -12.06
N PRO A 258 3.82 -10.59 -12.27
CA PRO A 258 3.09 -10.90 -13.49
C PRO A 258 3.65 -10.17 -14.70
N SER A 259 4.09 -10.93 -15.71
CA SER A 259 4.34 -10.44 -17.08
C SER A 259 3.13 -10.74 -17.94
N ILE A 260 2.62 -9.72 -18.62
CA ILE A 260 1.44 -9.80 -19.48
C ILE A 260 1.80 -10.00 -20.94
N PHE A 261 1.07 -10.86 -21.63
CA PHE A 261 1.13 -10.99 -23.07
C PHE A 261 -0.27 -11.18 -23.63
N ARG A 262 -0.61 -10.43 -24.70
CA ARG A 262 -1.84 -10.64 -25.47
C ARG A 262 -1.51 -11.44 -26.72
N ASP A 263 -2.10 -12.62 -26.86
CA ASP A 263 -1.92 -13.46 -28.03
C ASP A 263 -2.75 -12.96 -29.21
N PHE A 264 -2.44 -13.43 -30.41
CA PHE A 264 -3.04 -13.05 -31.68
C PHE A 264 -4.53 -13.40 -31.79
N ASP A 265 -5.03 -14.31 -30.94
CA ASP A 265 -6.47 -14.62 -30.87
C ASP A 265 -7.24 -13.71 -29.90
N GLY A 266 -6.57 -12.76 -29.25
CA GLY A 266 -7.12 -11.83 -28.28
C GLY A 266 -7.11 -12.31 -26.84
N THR A 267 -6.59 -13.50 -26.57
CA THR A 267 -6.44 -14.02 -25.20
C THR A 267 -5.26 -13.34 -24.50
N TYR A 268 -5.48 -12.86 -23.30
CA TYR A 268 -4.41 -12.35 -22.43
C TYR A 268 -3.84 -13.48 -21.59
N TYR A 269 -2.52 -13.51 -21.47
CA TYR A 269 -1.75 -14.43 -20.65
C TYR A 269 -0.95 -13.65 -19.64
N VAL A 270 -0.89 -14.12 -18.40
CA VAL A 270 0.09 -13.68 -17.41
C VAL A 270 0.96 -14.85 -17.02
N PHE A 271 2.27 -14.60 -16.91
CA PHE A 271 3.25 -15.55 -16.38
C PHE A 271 3.99 -14.90 -15.22
N GLY A 272 4.37 -15.67 -14.21
CA GLY A 272 5.02 -15.12 -13.03
C GLY A 272 6.02 -16.07 -12.40
N SER A 273 6.57 -15.64 -11.29
CA SER A 273 7.51 -16.41 -10.49
C SER A 273 6.98 -17.80 -10.17
N PHE A 274 7.91 -18.75 -10.06
CA PHE A 274 7.63 -20.17 -9.83
C PHE A 274 6.85 -20.83 -10.97
N LEU A 275 6.87 -20.24 -12.16
CA LEU A 275 6.10 -20.64 -13.33
C LEU A 275 4.58 -20.65 -13.05
N ALA A 276 4.10 -19.65 -12.31
CA ALA A 276 2.68 -19.36 -12.26
C ALA A 276 2.19 -18.86 -13.62
N GLY A 277 0.93 -19.10 -13.91
CA GLY A 277 0.34 -18.61 -15.16
C GLY A 277 -1.17 -18.51 -15.11
N GLY A 278 -1.72 -17.62 -15.93
CA GLY A 278 -3.16 -17.43 -16.05
C GLY A 278 -3.59 -16.86 -17.38
N THR A 279 -4.88 -17.01 -17.69
CA THR A 279 -5.48 -16.47 -18.90
C THR A 279 -6.71 -15.64 -18.59
N SER A 280 -6.97 -14.63 -19.41
CA SER A 280 -8.18 -13.81 -19.40
C SER A 280 -8.58 -13.43 -20.82
N THR A 281 -9.86 -13.08 -21.02
CA THR A 281 -10.37 -12.50 -22.28
C THR A 281 -10.82 -11.05 -22.13
N ASP A 282 -10.77 -10.51 -20.92
CA ASP A 282 -11.34 -9.20 -20.57
C ASP A 282 -10.50 -8.42 -19.53
N LEU A 283 -9.35 -8.96 -19.10
CA LEU A 283 -8.48 -8.40 -18.07
C LEU A 283 -9.10 -8.33 -16.66
N HIS A 284 -10.37 -8.69 -16.54
CA HIS A 284 -11.13 -8.66 -15.30
C HIS A 284 -11.22 -10.04 -14.64
N ASP A 285 -11.55 -11.07 -15.42
CA ASP A 285 -11.71 -12.44 -14.95
C ASP A 285 -10.54 -13.32 -15.42
N TRP A 286 -9.80 -13.88 -14.46
CA TRP A 286 -8.61 -14.71 -14.70
C TRP A 286 -8.85 -16.18 -14.38
N THR A 287 -8.19 -17.06 -15.13
CA THR A 287 -8.19 -18.51 -14.92
C THR A 287 -6.75 -19.01 -14.86
N SER A 288 -6.35 -19.70 -13.74
CA SER A 288 -5.00 -20.27 -13.60
C SER A 288 -4.75 -21.40 -14.58
N ILE A 289 -3.54 -21.41 -15.15
CA ILE A 289 -3.01 -22.48 -16.00
C ILE A 289 -1.74 -23.11 -15.39
N ASP A 290 -1.38 -22.82 -14.13
CA ASP A 290 -0.12 -23.23 -13.48
C ASP A 290 0.23 -24.69 -13.73
N GLN A 291 -0.70 -25.61 -13.47
CA GLN A 291 -0.43 -27.06 -13.57
C GLN A 291 -0.17 -27.50 -15.01
N THR A 292 -0.93 -26.97 -15.96
CA THR A 292 -0.79 -27.32 -17.39
C THR A 292 0.49 -26.72 -17.95
N PHE A 293 0.80 -25.48 -17.59
CA PHE A 293 1.99 -24.77 -18.01
C PHE A 293 3.27 -25.44 -17.48
N GLN A 294 3.36 -25.69 -16.17
CA GLN A 294 4.51 -26.36 -15.56
C GLN A 294 4.74 -27.77 -16.09
N ALA A 295 3.67 -28.48 -16.48
CA ALA A 295 3.78 -29.83 -17.05
C ALA A 295 4.39 -29.86 -18.46
N THR A 296 4.51 -28.73 -19.15
CA THR A 296 5.14 -28.63 -20.48
C THR A 296 6.66 -28.73 -20.45
N PHE A 297 7.28 -28.47 -19.29
CA PHE A 297 8.74 -28.46 -19.13
C PHE A 297 9.29 -29.87 -18.97
N THR A 298 10.15 -30.31 -19.91
CA THR A 298 10.83 -31.58 -19.84
C THR A 298 11.97 -31.56 -18.80
N ASP A 299 12.42 -32.72 -18.34
CA ASP A 299 13.53 -32.78 -17.38
C ASP A 299 14.84 -32.24 -17.98
N GLU A 300 15.04 -32.40 -19.29
CA GLU A 300 16.20 -31.84 -20.00
C GLU A 300 16.18 -30.31 -19.95
N VAL A 301 15.04 -29.66 -20.23
CA VAL A 301 14.89 -28.21 -20.15
C VAL A 301 15.11 -27.71 -18.72
N LYS A 302 14.57 -28.40 -17.71
CA LYS A 302 14.78 -28.09 -16.29
C LYS A 302 16.27 -28.13 -15.89
N GLU A 303 17.01 -29.12 -16.37
CA GLU A 303 18.44 -29.22 -16.12
C GLU A 303 19.22 -28.10 -16.81
N GLN A 304 18.87 -27.75 -18.06
CA GLN A 304 19.50 -26.65 -18.79
C GLN A 304 19.28 -25.30 -18.12
N ILE A 305 18.04 -24.98 -17.67
CA ILE A 305 17.72 -23.74 -16.95
C ILE A 305 18.60 -23.60 -15.70
N ARG A 306 18.77 -24.69 -14.95
CA ARG A 306 19.50 -24.72 -13.67
C ARG A 306 21.00 -24.96 -13.79
N ALA A 307 21.53 -25.07 -14.98
CA ALA A 307 22.92 -25.44 -15.21
C ALA A 307 23.94 -24.50 -14.57
N TRP A 308 23.62 -23.19 -14.47
CA TRP A 308 24.48 -22.16 -13.89
C TRP A 308 24.35 -22.08 -12.37
N ASN A 309 23.15 -21.91 -11.85
CA ASN A 309 22.92 -21.67 -10.43
C ASN A 309 23.06 -22.89 -9.52
N LYS A 310 22.79 -24.10 -10.02
CA LYS A 310 22.98 -25.42 -9.39
C LYS A 310 22.65 -25.53 -7.89
N ASP A 311 21.73 -24.70 -7.40
CA ASP A 311 21.35 -24.75 -6.00
C ASP A 311 20.38 -25.93 -5.76
N ASP A 312 20.86 -26.96 -5.05
CA ASP A 312 20.08 -28.14 -4.69
C ASP A 312 19.28 -27.95 -3.38
N SER A 313 19.43 -26.83 -2.69
CA SER A 313 18.76 -26.54 -1.42
C SER A 313 17.30 -26.10 -1.59
N ALA A 314 16.90 -25.77 -2.78
CA ALA A 314 15.66 -25.08 -3.13
C ALA A 314 14.36 -25.84 -2.95
N GLY A 315 14.34 -27.09 -2.61
CA GLY A 315 13.11 -27.88 -2.46
C GLY A 315 12.47 -28.30 -3.78
N SER A 316 11.69 -27.44 -4.45
CA SER A 316 11.09 -27.68 -5.76
C SER A 316 12.01 -27.18 -6.88
N TRP A 317 11.97 -27.82 -8.07
CA TRP A 317 12.81 -27.46 -9.22
C TRP A 317 12.61 -26.03 -9.73
N ASN A 318 11.44 -25.44 -9.46
CA ASN A 318 11.06 -24.09 -9.88
C ASN A 318 11.17 -23.04 -8.76
N SER A 319 11.67 -23.40 -7.58
CA SER A 319 11.72 -22.48 -6.42
C SER A 319 12.59 -21.23 -6.64
N TYR A 320 13.56 -21.29 -7.54
CA TYR A 320 14.45 -20.16 -7.89
C TYR A 320 14.20 -19.63 -9.30
N LEU A 321 13.07 -19.96 -9.92
CA LEU A 321 12.64 -19.43 -11.19
C LEU A 321 11.69 -18.27 -10.93
N TRP A 322 12.15 -17.04 -11.19
CA TRP A 322 11.45 -15.83 -10.82
C TRP A 322 11.23 -14.93 -12.04
N ALA A 323 10.25 -14.02 -11.91
CA ALA A 323 9.99 -12.89 -12.77
C ALA A 323 10.30 -13.19 -14.27
N PRO A 324 9.49 -13.98 -14.95
CA PRO A 324 9.61 -14.14 -16.39
C PRO A 324 9.13 -12.88 -17.09
N ASP A 325 9.66 -12.65 -18.31
CA ASP A 325 9.01 -11.78 -19.29
C ASP A 325 8.82 -12.52 -20.61
N ILE A 326 7.79 -12.18 -21.37
CA ILE A 326 7.41 -12.89 -22.59
C ILE A 326 7.14 -11.94 -23.74
N ILE A 327 7.70 -12.26 -24.89
CA ILE A 327 7.49 -11.53 -26.13
C ILE A 327 7.36 -12.50 -27.31
N TYR A 328 6.62 -12.13 -28.34
CA TYR A 328 6.67 -12.81 -29.62
C TYR A 328 7.81 -12.20 -30.47
N ASN A 329 8.75 -13.05 -30.89
CA ASN A 329 9.83 -12.65 -31.80
C ASN A 329 9.44 -13.01 -33.25
N PRO A 330 9.14 -12.01 -34.09
CA PRO A 330 8.67 -12.25 -35.45
C PRO A 330 9.77 -12.80 -36.38
N THR A 331 11.04 -12.49 -36.14
CA THR A 331 12.17 -12.98 -36.92
C THR A 331 12.41 -14.47 -36.68
N MET A 332 12.30 -14.90 -35.43
CA MET A 332 12.36 -16.32 -35.06
C MET A 332 11.04 -17.06 -35.32
N ASN A 333 9.93 -16.35 -35.45
CA ASN A 333 8.57 -16.89 -35.46
C ASN A 333 8.30 -17.76 -34.23
N LYS A 334 8.66 -17.26 -33.04
CA LYS A 334 8.58 -17.94 -31.75
C LYS A 334 8.08 -17.03 -30.65
N TYR A 335 7.41 -17.60 -29.67
CA TYR A 335 7.24 -17.01 -28.37
C TYR A 335 8.54 -17.19 -27.60
N CYS A 336 9.07 -16.10 -27.08
CA CYS A 336 10.34 -16.03 -26.35
C CYS A 336 10.03 -15.62 -24.91
N MET A 337 10.29 -16.52 -23.97
CA MET A 337 10.20 -16.24 -22.53
C MET A 337 11.60 -16.07 -21.97
N TYR A 338 11.84 -14.94 -21.34
CA TYR A 338 13.08 -14.64 -20.63
C TYR A 338 12.83 -14.85 -19.14
N LEU A 339 13.53 -15.80 -18.53
CA LEU A 339 13.25 -16.29 -17.19
C LEU A 339 14.47 -16.11 -16.30
N SER A 340 14.25 -15.49 -15.13
CA SER A 340 15.26 -15.39 -14.09
C SER A 340 15.49 -16.74 -13.43
N ALA A 341 16.74 -17.21 -13.44
CA ALA A 341 17.17 -18.35 -12.65
C ALA A 341 18.14 -17.86 -11.58
N ASN A 342 17.66 -17.73 -10.35
CA ASN A 342 18.44 -17.19 -9.23
C ASN A 342 19.18 -18.31 -8.47
N GLY A 343 20.21 -17.97 -7.73
CA GLY A 343 21.02 -18.87 -6.92
C GLY A 343 21.79 -18.14 -5.83
N ASP A 344 22.52 -18.90 -5.03
CA ASP A 344 23.34 -18.35 -3.97
C ASP A 344 24.53 -17.54 -4.48
N ASP A 345 25.08 -16.65 -3.66
CA ASP A 345 26.30 -15.88 -3.94
C ASP A 345 26.25 -15.08 -5.27
N TRP A 346 25.06 -14.50 -5.61
CA TRP A 346 24.81 -13.73 -6.84
C TRP A 346 24.95 -14.53 -8.14
N LYS A 347 24.98 -15.85 -8.06
CA LYS A 347 24.91 -16.74 -9.21
C LYS A 347 23.51 -16.79 -9.79
N SER A 348 23.13 -15.72 -10.44
CA SER A 348 21.89 -15.57 -11.18
C SER A 348 22.17 -15.54 -12.69
N ASN A 349 21.18 -15.86 -13.47
CA ASN A 349 21.24 -15.73 -14.92
C ASN A 349 19.84 -15.56 -15.50
N ILE A 350 19.77 -14.95 -16.67
CA ILE A 350 18.53 -14.86 -17.44
C ILE A 350 18.65 -15.84 -18.61
N VAL A 351 17.71 -16.79 -18.66
CA VAL A 351 17.64 -17.77 -19.74
C VAL A 351 16.53 -17.43 -20.73
N LEU A 352 16.81 -17.66 -22.00
CA LEU A 352 15.81 -17.62 -23.07
C LEU A 352 15.19 -19.02 -23.22
N LEU A 353 13.87 -19.07 -23.22
CA LEU A 353 13.05 -20.22 -23.56
C LEU A 353 12.23 -19.89 -24.80
N THR A 354 12.08 -20.81 -25.72
CA THR A 354 11.36 -20.59 -26.99
C THR A 354 10.28 -21.63 -27.21
N SER A 355 9.16 -21.20 -27.80
CA SER A 355 8.04 -22.10 -28.12
C SER A 355 7.30 -21.67 -29.39
N ASP A 356 6.59 -22.61 -30.02
CA ASP A 356 5.64 -22.30 -31.08
C ASP A 356 4.26 -21.85 -30.56
N LYS A 357 4.04 -21.93 -29.24
CA LYS A 357 2.80 -21.53 -28.57
C LYS A 357 3.11 -20.73 -27.31
N VAL A 358 2.25 -19.79 -26.98
CA VAL A 358 2.42 -18.95 -25.80
C VAL A 358 2.46 -19.73 -24.49
N ASP A 359 1.71 -20.82 -24.37
CA ASP A 359 1.64 -21.68 -23.20
C ASP A 359 2.56 -22.92 -23.27
N GLY A 360 3.49 -22.96 -24.26
CA GLY A 360 4.48 -24.04 -24.41
C GLY A 360 4.04 -25.20 -25.33
N PRO A 361 4.83 -26.30 -25.40
CA PRO A 361 6.03 -26.56 -24.60
C PRO A 361 7.20 -25.67 -24.97
N TYR A 362 7.98 -25.27 -23.96
CA TYR A 362 9.16 -24.44 -24.13
C TYR A 362 10.43 -25.28 -24.25
N GLU A 363 11.34 -24.83 -25.12
CA GLU A 363 12.69 -25.38 -25.31
C GLU A 363 13.72 -24.35 -24.83
N TYR A 364 14.87 -24.81 -24.33
CA TYR A 364 15.95 -23.95 -23.92
C TYR A 364 16.64 -23.31 -25.13
N GLY A 365 16.59 -22.00 -25.24
CA GLY A 365 17.21 -21.21 -26.32
C GLY A 365 18.64 -20.73 -26.02
N GLY A 366 19.01 -20.65 -24.73
CA GLY A 366 20.31 -20.17 -24.31
C GLY A 366 20.27 -19.34 -23.04
N THR A 367 21.43 -18.89 -22.56
CA THR A 367 21.54 -17.90 -21.48
C THR A 367 21.94 -16.55 -22.05
N VAL A 368 21.24 -15.50 -21.68
CA VAL A 368 21.45 -14.13 -22.18
C VAL A 368 22.57 -13.41 -21.42
N VAL A 369 22.58 -13.56 -20.08
CA VAL A 369 23.57 -12.91 -19.21
C VAL A 369 23.78 -13.74 -17.95
N TYR A 370 25.00 -13.75 -17.45
CA TYR A 370 25.43 -14.49 -16.25
C TYR A 370 25.88 -13.52 -15.15
N GLY A 371 25.38 -13.70 -13.93
CA GLY A 371 25.85 -13.02 -12.72
C GLY A 371 26.74 -13.92 -11.86
N GLY A 372 27.50 -13.33 -10.95
CA GLY A 372 28.21 -14.04 -9.89
C GLY A 372 29.32 -15.00 -10.33
N PHE A 373 29.89 -14.85 -11.52
CA PHE A 373 31.00 -15.67 -11.98
C PHE A 373 32.30 -15.40 -11.21
N SER A 374 33.16 -16.42 -11.11
CA SER A 374 34.43 -16.40 -10.41
C SER A 374 35.55 -16.89 -11.33
N ASP A 375 36.82 -16.89 -10.85
CA ASP A 375 37.96 -17.47 -11.57
C ASP A 375 37.73 -18.93 -12.01
N GLU A 376 36.94 -19.68 -11.24
CA GLU A 376 36.71 -21.11 -11.46
C GLU A 376 35.72 -21.39 -12.60
N ASP A 377 34.79 -20.46 -12.84
CA ASP A 377 33.66 -20.67 -13.76
C ASP A 377 33.47 -19.57 -14.83
N TYR A 378 34.31 -18.52 -14.81
CA TYR A 378 34.34 -17.48 -15.82
C TYR A 378 34.33 -18.04 -17.26
N GLY A 379 35.14 -19.08 -17.51
CA GLY A 379 35.21 -19.74 -18.81
C GLY A 379 33.97 -20.56 -19.20
N GLN A 380 32.98 -20.70 -18.30
CA GLN A 380 31.68 -21.35 -18.58
C GLN A 380 30.61 -20.36 -19.03
N THR A 381 30.90 -19.06 -18.96
CA THR A 381 30.01 -17.96 -19.37
C THR A 381 30.39 -17.45 -20.76
N ASP A 382 29.64 -16.53 -21.32
CA ASP A 382 29.97 -15.78 -22.53
C ASP A 382 30.92 -14.61 -22.28
N ALA A 383 31.24 -14.27 -21.04
CA ALA A 383 32.06 -13.12 -20.65
C ALA A 383 33.46 -13.12 -21.32
N PRO A 384 34.19 -14.26 -21.49
CA PRO A 384 35.42 -14.29 -22.25
C PRO A 384 35.28 -13.80 -23.69
N VAL A 385 34.14 -14.07 -24.32
CA VAL A 385 33.86 -13.64 -25.70
C VAL A 385 33.54 -12.14 -25.77
N VAL A 386 32.63 -11.70 -24.86
CA VAL A 386 32.18 -10.31 -24.78
C VAL A 386 33.35 -9.36 -24.45
N LEU A 387 34.19 -9.74 -23.50
CA LEU A 387 35.29 -8.93 -23.00
C LEU A 387 36.58 -9.09 -23.83
N GLY A 388 36.65 -10.12 -24.67
CA GLY A 388 37.89 -10.45 -25.43
C GLY A 388 39.04 -10.90 -24.53
N GLU A 389 38.76 -11.35 -23.30
CA GLU A 389 39.74 -11.74 -22.28
C GLU A 389 39.56 -13.18 -21.85
N ALA A 390 40.62 -14.00 -22.00
CA ALA A 390 40.56 -15.43 -21.62
C ALA A 390 40.58 -15.67 -20.10
N THR A 391 40.94 -14.66 -19.31
CA THR A 391 40.98 -14.70 -17.85
C THR A 391 40.07 -13.60 -17.29
N ILE A 392 39.47 -13.86 -16.14
CA ILE A 392 38.57 -12.89 -15.51
C ILE A 392 39.28 -11.55 -15.26
N PRO A 393 38.76 -10.41 -15.74
CA PRO A 393 39.30 -9.10 -15.42
C PRO A 393 39.30 -8.81 -13.93
N GLU A 394 40.34 -8.09 -13.44
CA GLU A 394 40.51 -7.79 -12.00
C GLU A 394 39.28 -7.11 -11.38
N ARG A 395 38.52 -6.30 -12.16
CA ARG A 395 37.33 -5.60 -11.67
C ARG A 395 36.21 -6.54 -11.21
N TYR A 396 36.16 -7.76 -11.75
CA TYR A 396 35.18 -8.79 -11.35
C TYR A 396 35.72 -9.74 -10.28
N VAL A 397 37.04 -9.73 -10.03
CA VAL A 397 37.63 -10.58 -8.99
C VAL A 397 37.28 -10.03 -7.60
N THR A 398 36.64 -10.86 -6.79
CA THR A 398 36.28 -10.53 -5.42
C THR A 398 37.36 -11.06 -4.48
N ASN A 399 38.17 -10.18 -3.87
CA ASN A 399 39.26 -10.56 -2.97
C ASN A 399 38.76 -11.27 -1.70
N GLY A 400 38.50 -12.57 -1.79
CA GLY A 400 38.38 -13.49 -0.64
C GLY A 400 37.22 -13.28 0.32
N VAL A 401 36.43 -12.23 0.19
CA VAL A 401 35.17 -12.05 0.89
C VAL A 401 34.08 -12.34 -0.12
N LYS A 402 33.34 -13.42 0.09
CA LYS A 402 32.25 -13.83 -0.80
C LYS A 402 31.50 -12.59 -1.34
N ASN A 403 31.69 -12.33 -2.60
CA ASN A 403 30.86 -11.56 -3.52
C ASN A 403 30.41 -10.14 -3.14
N LYS A 404 31.09 -9.41 -2.26
CA LYS A 404 30.70 -8.02 -1.94
C LYS A 404 30.66 -7.10 -3.17
N LYS A 405 31.54 -7.27 -4.15
CA LYS A 405 31.52 -6.47 -5.39
C LYS A 405 30.31 -6.77 -6.26
N TRP A 406 29.85 -8.01 -6.28
CA TRP A 406 28.69 -8.37 -7.07
C TRP A 406 27.44 -7.62 -6.60
N GLY A 407 27.21 -7.58 -5.30
CA GLY A 407 26.09 -6.84 -4.76
C GLY A 407 26.24 -5.32 -4.79
N ASP A 408 27.45 -4.77 -4.74
CA ASP A 408 27.67 -3.32 -4.68
C ASP A 408 27.69 -2.66 -6.07
N MET A 409 28.23 -3.33 -7.07
CA MET A 409 28.58 -2.70 -8.36
C MET A 409 27.88 -3.31 -9.57
N TYR A 410 27.55 -4.59 -9.52
CA TYR A 410 26.98 -5.33 -10.64
C TYR A 410 25.54 -5.74 -10.38
N PRO A 411 24.72 -5.88 -11.43
CA PRO A 411 23.33 -6.27 -11.26
C PRO A 411 23.22 -7.69 -10.70
N ASN A 412 22.16 -7.95 -9.94
CA ASN A 412 21.63 -9.29 -9.88
C ASN A 412 20.96 -9.56 -11.23
N CYS A 413 21.36 -10.64 -11.93
CA CYS A 413 20.87 -10.93 -13.28
C CYS A 413 19.51 -11.61 -13.21
N ILE A 414 18.48 -10.86 -12.81
CA ILE A 414 17.08 -11.25 -12.72
C ILE A 414 16.17 -10.11 -13.19
N ASP A 415 14.88 -10.32 -13.17
CA ASP A 415 13.81 -9.37 -13.48
C ASP A 415 13.96 -8.78 -14.91
N PRO A 416 13.99 -9.62 -15.96
CA PRO A 416 14.04 -9.13 -17.33
C PRO A 416 12.74 -8.44 -17.73
N CYS A 417 12.87 -7.37 -18.52
CA CYS A 417 11.81 -6.82 -19.35
C CYS A 417 12.33 -6.71 -20.79
N VAL A 418 11.64 -7.31 -21.73
CA VAL A 418 12.08 -7.41 -23.13
C VAL A 418 11.06 -6.74 -24.05
N PHE A 419 11.56 -5.85 -24.90
CA PHE A 419 10.68 -5.08 -25.79
C PHE A 419 11.37 -4.69 -27.10
N TYR A 420 10.57 -4.41 -28.11
CA TYR A 420 11.02 -3.77 -29.34
C TYR A 420 10.87 -2.26 -29.23
N ASP A 421 11.89 -1.52 -29.70
CA ASP A 421 11.74 -0.08 -29.90
C ASP A 421 11.01 0.23 -31.24
N GLU A 422 10.81 1.52 -31.53
CA GLU A 422 10.13 1.95 -32.75
C GLU A 422 10.89 1.64 -34.04
N ASP A 423 12.21 1.46 -33.94
CA ASP A 423 13.07 1.10 -35.07
C ASP A 423 13.15 -0.43 -35.27
N GLY A 424 12.52 -1.21 -34.39
CA GLY A 424 12.48 -2.66 -34.39
C GLY A 424 13.69 -3.31 -33.72
N ASN A 425 14.52 -2.57 -32.99
CA ASN A 425 15.60 -3.16 -32.22
C ASN A 425 15.07 -3.84 -30.97
N LEU A 426 15.63 -5.00 -30.63
CA LEU A 426 15.24 -5.79 -29.47
C LEU A 426 16.12 -5.44 -28.26
N TRP A 427 15.50 -5.09 -27.17
CA TRP A 427 16.15 -4.66 -25.92
C TRP A 427 15.72 -5.51 -24.73
N MET A 428 16.60 -5.62 -23.73
CA MET A 428 16.29 -6.20 -22.42
C MET A 428 16.79 -5.27 -21.32
N SER A 429 15.90 -4.74 -20.48
CA SER A 429 16.29 -4.20 -19.17
C SER A 429 16.24 -5.33 -18.13
N TYR A 430 17.11 -5.27 -17.12
CA TYR A 430 17.20 -6.28 -16.07
C TYR A 430 17.98 -5.77 -14.87
N GLY A 431 17.82 -6.43 -13.72
CA GLY A 431 18.50 -6.10 -12.48
C GLY A 431 17.52 -5.86 -11.34
N SER A 432 17.99 -6.13 -10.14
CA SER A 432 17.19 -6.03 -8.93
C SER A 432 18.12 -5.58 -7.80
N TRP A 433 17.77 -4.49 -7.13
CA TRP A 433 18.57 -3.90 -6.05
C TRP A 433 20.07 -3.80 -6.43
N SER A 434 20.95 -4.26 -5.57
CA SER A 434 22.39 -4.48 -5.88
C SER A 434 23.05 -3.32 -6.64
N GLY A 435 23.73 -3.63 -7.73
CA GLY A 435 24.46 -2.65 -8.54
C GLY A 435 23.61 -1.79 -9.46
N GLY A 436 22.31 -2.08 -9.57
CA GLY A 436 21.37 -1.29 -10.35
C GLY A 436 20.65 -2.07 -11.45
N ILE A 437 19.91 -1.33 -12.25
CA ILE A 437 19.17 -1.80 -13.42
C ILE A 437 19.99 -1.50 -14.66
N PHE A 438 20.19 -2.51 -15.50
CA PHE A 438 20.99 -2.46 -16.71
C PHE A 438 20.16 -2.78 -17.94
N MET A 439 20.67 -2.39 -19.10
CA MET A 439 20.06 -2.65 -20.40
C MET A 439 21.06 -3.23 -21.38
N LEU A 440 20.61 -4.25 -22.12
CA LEU A 440 21.35 -4.91 -23.20
C LEU A 440 20.57 -4.86 -24.51
N ALA A 441 21.25 -4.70 -25.61
CA ALA A 441 20.73 -5.01 -26.93
C ALA A 441 20.72 -6.52 -27.14
N LEU A 442 19.65 -7.03 -27.74
CA LEU A 442 19.50 -8.44 -28.12
C LEU A 442 19.47 -8.58 -29.64
N ASP A 443 19.96 -9.72 -30.14
CA ASP A 443 19.91 -10.07 -31.55
C ASP A 443 18.54 -10.71 -31.86
N GLU A 444 17.72 -10.05 -32.66
CA GLU A 444 16.38 -10.52 -33.04
C GLU A 444 16.41 -11.88 -33.75
N ALA A 445 17.55 -12.25 -34.40
CA ALA A 445 17.65 -13.53 -35.10
C ALA A 445 17.69 -14.75 -34.17
N ASN A 446 18.07 -14.58 -32.91
CA ASN A 446 18.20 -15.68 -31.94
C ASN A 446 17.69 -15.36 -30.54
N GLY A 447 17.32 -14.12 -30.27
CA GLY A 447 16.80 -13.64 -28.98
C GLY A 447 17.84 -13.56 -27.86
N LEU A 448 19.11 -13.75 -28.12
CA LEU A 448 20.20 -13.69 -27.15
C LEU A 448 20.90 -12.31 -27.24
N ARG A 449 21.94 -12.10 -26.43
CA ARG A 449 22.80 -10.91 -26.50
C ARG A 449 23.25 -10.61 -27.91
N ASP A 450 23.14 -9.36 -28.33
CA ASP A 450 23.78 -8.90 -29.60
C ASP A 450 25.28 -8.64 -29.38
N TYR A 451 26.11 -9.55 -29.86
CA TYR A 451 27.57 -9.46 -29.78
C TYR A 451 28.16 -8.40 -30.72
N SER A 452 27.38 -7.79 -31.60
CA SER A 452 27.80 -6.68 -32.43
C SER A 452 27.79 -5.34 -31.70
N VAL A 453 27.07 -5.26 -30.58
CA VAL A 453 26.97 -4.09 -29.71
C VAL A 453 27.99 -4.19 -28.58
N SER A 454 28.80 -3.19 -28.39
CA SER A 454 29.79 -3.10 -27.31
C SER A 454 29.48 -1.93 -26.38
N TYR A 455 29.77 -2.10 -25.11
CA TYR A 455 29.56 -1.09 -24.08
C TYR A 455 30.89 -0.67 -23.45
N ASP A 456 31.02 0.61 -23.13
CA ASP A 456 32.17 1.12 -22.37
C ASP A 456 31.99 0.75 -20.86
N THR A 457 33.11 0.76 -20.13
CA THR A 457 33.07 0.61 -18.68
C THR A 457 33.28 1.97 -18.03
N ASP A 458 32.21 2.53 -17.46
CA ASP A 458 32.22 3.79 -16.74
C ASP A 458 31.24 3.72 -15.52
N ILE A 459 30.81 4.86 -14.97
CA ILE A 459 29.94 4.91 -13.80
C ILE A 459 28.51 4.40 -14.11
N HIS A 460 28.06 4.55 -15.36
CA HIS A 460 26.73 4.16 -15.81
C HIS A 460 26.76 3.11 -16.94
N SER A 461 27.88 2.37 -17.06
CA SER A 461 27.99 1.31 -18.05
C SER A 461 29.05 0.29 -17.64
N ASP A 462 28.85 -0.95 -18.02
CA ASP A 462 29.86 -2.01 -17.92
C ASP A 462 29.92 -2.80 -19.21
N ALA A 463 31.16 -3.09 -19.67
CA ALA A 463 31.39 -3.78 -20.94
C ALA A 463 30.69 -5.14 -21.03
N TYR A 464 30.42 -5.81 -19.89
CA TYR A 464 29.68 -7.07 -19.85
C TYR A 464 28.21 -6.90 -19.59
N PHE A 465 27.84 -6.05 -18.60
CA PHE A 465 26.44 -5.93 -18.17
C PHE A 465 25.64 -4.92 -18.99
N GLY A 466 26.26 -4.08 -19.81
CA GLY A 466 25.58 -3.11 -20.65
C GLY A 466 25.43 -1.73 -20.00
N LYS A 467 24.47 -0.94 -20.48
CA LYS A 467 24.20 0.41 -19.98
C LYS A 467 23.36 0.34 -18.70
N LYS A 468 23.81 0.98 -17.62
CA LYS A 468 22.99 1.19 -16.43
C LYS A 468 21.97 2.28 -16.70
N ILE A 469 20.71 2.01 -16.48
CA ILE A 469 19.61 2.95 -16.71
C ILE A 469 18.99 3.46 -15.41
N ALA A 470 19.19 2.74 -14.29
CA ALA A 470 18.69 3.15 -12.98
C ALA A 470 19.49 2.52 -11.84
N GLY A 471 19.31 3.02 -10.63
CA GLY A 471 19.75 2.42 -9.39
C GLY A 471 21.23 2.53 -9.11
N GLY A 472 21.73 1.61 -8.33
CA GLY A 472 23.08 1.52 -7.80
C GLY A 472 23.10 1.50 -6.28
N SER A 473 24.19 1.00 -5.70
CA SER A 473 24.45 1.05 -4.25
C SER A 473 23.35 0.43 -3.37
N TYR A 474 22.67 -0.62 -3.84
CA TYR A 474 21.52 -1.27 -3.18
C TYR A 474 20.27 -0.38 -3.00
N VAL A 475 20.10 0.66 -3.81
CA VAL A 475 18.95 1.58 -3.71
C VAL A 475 18.12 1.61 -4.99
N SER A 476 18.34 0.66 -5.89
CA SER A 476 17.74 0.68 -7.22
C SER A 476 16.26 0.34 -7.27
N GLY A 477 15.70 -0.28 -6.22
CA GLY A 477 14.45 -1.00 -6.39
C GLY A 477 14.64 -2.22 -7.30
N GLU A 478 13.55 -2.74 -7.84
CA GLU A 478 13.53 -3.93 -8.68
C GLU A 478 12.41 -3.89 -9.73
N ALA A 479 12.26 -4.97 -10.51
CA ALA A 479 11.15 -5.11 -11.45
C ALA A 479 11.07 -3.98 -12.47
N SER A 480 12.22 -3.65 -13.09
CA SER A 480 12.21 -2.65 -14.16
C SER A 480 11.33 -3.11 -15.31
N TYR A 481 10.37 -2.30 -15.71
CA TYR A 481 9.56 -2.55 -16.90
C TYR A 481 9.55 -1.30 -17.78
N ILE A 482 9.73 -1.47 -19.08
CA ILE A 482 9.76 -0.37 -20.03
C ILE A 482 8.65 -0.55 -21.05
N GLN A 483 7.77 0.43 -21.14
CA GLN A 483 6.69 0.46 -22.13
C GLN A 483 6.62 1.83 -22.80
N LYS A 484 6.56 1.84 -24.13
CA LYS A 484 6.28 3.06 -24.87
C LYS A 484 4.77 3.36 -24.81
N ILE A 485 4.42 4.56 -24.32
CA ILE A 485 3.05 5.06 -24.28
C ILE A 485 3.08 6.54 -24.75
N GLY A 486 2.34 6.85 -25.80
CA GLY A 486 2.42 8.15 -26.45
C GLY A 486 3.84 8.41 -27.00
N ASP A 487 4.41 9.56 -26.67
CA ASP A 487 5.70 9.99 -27.20
C ASP A 487 6.90 9.50 -26.37
N TYR A 488 6.67 8.85 -25.20
CA TYR A 488 7.71 8.50 -24.24
C TYR A 488 7.81 7.00 -23.97
N TYR A 489 9.01 6.57 -23.64
CA TYR A 489 9.28 5.30 -22.96
C TYR A 489 9.16 5.54 -21.45
N PHE A 490 8.27 4.84 -20.80
CA PHE A 490 8.09 4.88 -19.34
C PHE A 490 8.83 3.71 -18.71
N LEU A 491 9.68 4.03 -17.75
CA LEU A 491 10.37 3.08 -16.90
C LEU A 491 9.60 2.98 -15.59
N PHE A 492 9.03 1.82 -15.32
CA PHE A 492 8.41 1.46 -14.04
C PHE A 492 9.44 0.77 -13.17
N ILE A 493 9.52 1.13 -11.90
CA ILE A 493 10.39 0.49 -10.91
C ILE A 493 9.59 0.30 -9.62
N SER A 494 9.74 -0.87 -8.99
CA SER A 494 9.14 -1.17 -7.69
C SER A 494 10.13 -0.90 -6.56
N TYR A 495 9.68 -0.19 -5.54
CA TYR A 495 10.43 0.16 -4.34
C TYR A 495 9.71 -0.34 -3.09
N GLY A 496 10.45 -0.51 -2.01
CA GLY A 496 9.93 -1.08 -0.76
C GLY A 496 10.22 -2.57 -0.66
N ASN A 497 9.70 -3.22 0.37
CA ASN A 497 9.75 -4.67 0.51
C ASN A 497 8.45 -5.29 0.02
N LEU A 498 8.54 -6.47 -0.55
CA LEU A 498 7.43 -7.16 -1.19
C LEU A 498 6.41 -7.80 -0.23
N GLU A 499 6.70 -7.90 1.07
CA GLU A 499 5.75 -8.38 2.06
C GLU A 499 4.57 -7.40 2.24
N ALA A 500 3.44 -7.89 2.74
CA ALA A 500 2.25 -7.06 2.95
C ALA A 500 2.54 -5.79 3.79
N ALA A 501 3.41 -5.89 4.82
CA ALA A 501 3.88 -4.77 5.64
C ALA A 501 5.13 -4.07 5.06
N GLY A 502 5.53 -4.35 3.83
CA GLY A 502 6.79 -3.89 3.25
C GLY A 502 6.76 -2.53 2.57
N GLY A 503 5.58 -1.96 2.35
CA GLY A 503 5.42 -0.68 1.67
C GLY A 503 5.78 -0.71 0.18
N TYR A 504 5.69 -1.87 -0.46
CA TYR A 504 5.98 -2.03 -1.89
C TYR A 504 5.09 -1.11 -2.73
N ASN A 505 5.69 -0.42 -3.70
CA ASN A 505 5.00 0.58 -4.51
C ASN A 505 5.67 0.76 -5.87
N VAL A 506 4.92 1.25 -6.86
CA VAL A 506 5.41 1.53 -8.21
C VAL A 506 5.72 3.01 -8.37
N ARG A 507 6.90 3.30 -8.91
CA ARG A 507 7.29 4.64 -9.34
C ARG A 507 7.64 4.63 -10.82
N ILE A 508 7.45 5.76 -11.49
CA ILE A 508 7.69 5.92 -12.92
C ILE A 508 8.69 7.03 -13.21
N PHE A 509 9.39 6.84 -14.31
CA PHE A 509 10.29 7.79 -14.98
C PHE A 509 10.00 7.73 -16.46
N ARG A 510 10.35 8.77 -17.23
CA ARG A 510 10.17 8.74 -18.69
C ARG A 510 11.41 9.20 -19.44
N SER A 511 11.53 8.77 -20.69
CA SER A 511 12.56 9.18 -21.65
C SER A 511 11.99 9.18 -23.06
N GLU A 512 12.56 10.01 -23.96
CA GLU A 512 12.27 9.95 -25.40
C GLU A 512 12.98 8.79 -26.10
N ARG A 513 13.92 8.11 -25.41
CA ARG A 513 14.72 7.01 -25.95
C ARG A 513 14.57 5.74 -25.12
N PRO A 514 14.60 4.55 -25.76
CA PRO A 514 14.45 3.28 -25.05
C PRO A 514 15.57 3.04 -24.02
N ASP A 515 16.79 3.47 -24.32
CA ASP A 515 17.98 3.30 -23.46
C ASP A 515 18.20 4.43 -22.43
N GLY A 516 17.18 5.29 -22.19
CA GLY A 516 17.20 6.42 -21.24
C GLY A 516 17.93 7.62 -21.88
N ASP A 517 18.08 8.74 -21.28
CA ASP A 517 18.13 9.23 -19.89
C ASP A 517 16.72 9.37 -19.28
N TYR A 518 16.39 8.47 -18.40
CA TYR A 518 15.11 8.50 -17.69
C TYR A 518 15.11 9.57 -16.62
N VAL A 519 14.02 10.32 -16.52
CA VAL A 519 13.82 11.38 -15.51
C VAL A 519 12.39 11.34 -14.97
N ASP A 520 12.21 11.81 -13.77
CA ASP A 520 10.89 12.13 -13.22
C ASP A 520 10.45 13.55 -13.60
N GLU A 521 9.29 14.00 -13.13
CA GLU A 521 8.72 15.31 -13.46
C GLU A 521 9.62 16.49 -12.99
N LEU A 522 10.39 16.29 -11.92
CA LEU A 522 11.33 17.30 -11.43
C LEU A 522 12.67 17.30 -12.20
N GLY A 523 12.87 16.33 -13.11
CA GLY A 523 14.11 16.14 -13.86
C GLY A 523 15.16 15.35 -13.07
N ASP A 524 14.79 14.74 -11.95
CA ASP A 524 15.69 13.88 -11.20
C ASP A 524 15.84 12.52 -11.89
N THR A 525 17.07 12.03 -11.94
CA THR A 525 17.39 10.73 -12.56
C THR A 525 17.31 9.61 -11.53
N PRO A 526 16.99 8.35 -11.94
CA PRO A 526 16.90 7.22 -11.02
C PRO A 526 18.27 6.65 -10.61
N TYR A 527 19.36 7.40 -10.67
CA TYR A 527 20.70 6.93 -10.29
C TYR A 527 21.03 7.23 -8.83
N PHE A 528 21.76 6.30 -8.19
CA PHE A 528 22.23 6.44 -6.81
C PHE A 528 23.72 6.15 -6.72
N ASP A 529 24.51 7.14 -6.32
CA ASP A 529 25.98 7.05 -6.20
C ASP A 529 26.44 6.51 -4.85
N SER A 530 25.55 6.48 -3.86
CA SER A 530 25.83 6.00 -2.52
C SER A 530 24.62 5.33 -1.89
N TYR A 531 24.87 4.39 -0.97
CA TYR A 531 23.81 3.77 -0.22
C TYR A 531 23.00 4.81 0.55
N MET A 532 21.70 4.79 0.37
CA MET A 532 20.71 5.50 1.16
C MET A 532 19.52 4.59 1.39
N PHE A 533 18.78 4.82 2.45
CA PHE A 533 17.55 4.09 2.68
C PHE A 533 16.47 4.66 1.74
N ASN A 534 16.19 3.97 0.66
CA ASN A 534 15.42 4.49 -0.46
C ASN A 534 13.90 4.49 -0.29
N TYR A 535 13.39 3.92 0.78
CA TYR A 535 11.94 3.83 0.98
C TYR A 535 11.26 5.20 1.02
N ASN A 536 11.93 6.20 1.56
CA ASN A 536 11.44 7.59 1.67
C ASN A 536 12.15 8.55 0.72
N THR A 537 12.85 8.04 -0.30
CA THR A 537 13.45 8.93 -1.28
C THR A 537 12.36 9.55 -2.16
N PRO A 538 12.41 10.87 -2.41
CA PRO A 538 11.43 11.56 -3.23
C PRO A 538 11.76 11.49 -4.73
N ILE A 539 12.43 10.43 -5.20
CA ILE A 539 12.79 10.24 -6.61
C ILE A 539 11.75 9.36 -7.28
N GLY A 540 11.33 9.77 -8.48
CA GLY A 540 10.32 9.10 -9.28
C GLY A 540 8.89 9.43 -8.83
N GLU A 541 7.99 9.51 -9.78
CA GLU A 541 6.58 9.73 -9.50
C GLU A 541 5.94 8.47 -8.95
N ARG A 542 5.37 8.55 -7.76
CA ARG A 542 4.66 7.44 -7.17
C ARG A 542 3.32 7.27 -7.85
N LEU A 543 3.23 6.28 -8.73
CA LEU A 543 2.02 6.00 -9.49
C LEU A 543 0.89 5.54 -8.56
N PHE A 544 1.20 4.62 -7.63
CA PHE A 544 0.35 4.19 -6.53
C PHE A 544 1.14 3.41 -5.47
N GLY A 545 0.51 3.21 -4.32
CA GLY A 545 0.98 2.37 -3.23
C GLY A 545 -0.22 1.91 -2.40
N GLY A 546 -0.01 1.29 -1.23
CA GLY A 546 -1.07 0.72 -0.41
C GLY A 546 -2.24 1.66 -0.17
N TYR A 547 -3.48 1.19 -0.39
CA TYR A 547 -4.70 1.98 -0.25
C TYR A 547 -5.89 1.15 0.23
N LYS A 548 -6.92 1.84 0.77
CA LYS A 548 -8.18 1.20 1.16
C LYS A 548 -9.34 2.17 0.94
N TRP A 549 -10.20 1.88 -0.01
CA TRP A 549 -11.46 2.59 -0.20
C TRP A 549 -12.48 2.22 0.88
N ARG A 550 -13.43 3.12 1.22
CA ARG A 550 -14.52 2.82 2.17
C ARG A 550 -15.44 1.68 1.72
N THR A 551 -15.45 1.36 0.45
CA THR A 551 -16.18 0.21 -0.13
C THR A 551 -15.43 -1.12 0.02
N PHE A 552 -14.16 -1.10 0.45
CA PHE A 552 -13.33 -2.29 0.59
C PHE A 552 -13.38 -2.83 2.02
N ASN A 553 -13.57 -4.15 2.16
CA ASN A 553 -13.46 -4.82 3.46
C ASN A 553 -11.99 -4.90 3.93
N VAL A 554 -11.06 -5.11 2.99
CA VAL A 554 -9.62 -5.22 3.24
C VAL A 554 -8.86 -4.21 2.39
N GLY A 555 -7.75 -3.68 2.91
CA GLY A 555 -6.87 -2.80 2.16
C GLY A 555 -6.06 -3.57 1.12
N GLN A 556 -5.65 -2.88 0.07
CA GLN A 556 -4.71 -3.34 -0.93
C GLN A 556 -3.32 -2.82 -0.57
N VAL A 557 -2.32 -3.69 -0.51
CA VAL A 557 -0.94 -3.35 -0.09
C VAL A 557 0.07 -4.07 -0.97
N ALA A 558 1.31 -3.65 -0.91
CA ALA A 558 2.42 -4.26 -1.63
C ALA A 558 2.17 -4.40 -3.14
N GLN A 559 1.67 -3.34 -3.76
CA GLN A 559 1.50 -3.26 -5.20
C GLN A 559 2.84 -3.07 -5.88
N GLY A 560 3.18 -3.93 -6.81
CA GLY A 560 4.43 -3.79 -7.55
C GLY A 560 4.74 -4.97 -8.46
N HIS A 561 5.99 -5.00 -8.88
CA HIS A 561 6.54 -5.96 -9.84
C HIS A 561 5.60 -6.10 -11.05
N ASN A 562 5.42 -4.98 -11.71
CA ASN A 562 4.44 -4.85 -12.79
C ASN A 562 5.01 -5.16 -14.16
N SER A 563 4.11 -5.53 -15.05
CA SER A 563 4.24 -5.34 -16.49
C SER A 563 3.26 -4.27 -16.98
N ALA A 564 3.44 -3.80 -18.21
CA ALA A 564 2.54 -2.85 -18.84
C ALA A 564 2.44 -3.14 -20.33
N PHE A 565 1.31 -2.78 -20.95
CA PHE A 565 1.14 -2.93 -22.39
C PHE A 565 0.16 -1.90 -22.93
N VAL A 566 0.20 -1.71 -24.26
CA VAL A 566 -0.80 -0.94 -25.02
C VAL A 566 -1.56 -1.94 -25.87
N ASP A 567 -2.90 -1.95 -25.71
CA ASP A 567 -3.78 -2.84 -26.44
C ASP A 567 -4.04 -2.33 -27.87
N GLU A 568 -4.67 -3.17 -28.71
CA GLU A 568 -4.96 -2.85 -30.11
C GLU A 568 -5.88 -1.62 -30.28
N ASP A 569 -6.70 -1.30 -29.29
CA ASP A 569 -7.53 -0.09 -29.28
C ASP A 569 -6.80 1.16 -28.76
N GLY A 570 -5.51 1.06 -28.48
CA GLY A 570 -4.67 2.15 -28.00
C GLY A 570 -4.75 2.42 -26.50
N LYS A 571 -5.52 1.64 -25.75
CA LYS A 571 -5.57 1.75 -24.29
C LYS A 571 -4.32 1.16 -23.67
N ALA A 572 -3.75 1.88 -22.72
CA ALA A 572 -2.61 1.41 -21.95
C ALA A 572 -3.05 0.83 -20.60
N TYR A 573 -2.36 -0.21 -20.15
CA TYR A 573 -2.65 -0.90 -18.89
C TYR A 573 -1.38 -1.22 -18.13
N ILE A 574 -1.49 -1.24 -16.80
CA ILE A 574 -0.50 -1.79 -15.90
C ILE A 574 -1.08 -3.05 -15.24
N VAL A 575 -0.30 -4.13 -15.26
CA VAL A 575 -0.63 -5.42 -14.62
C VAL A 575 0.38 -5.66 -13.52
N PHE A 576 -0.07 -5.86 -12.31
CA PHE A 576 0.80 -5.97 -11.14
C PHE A 576 0.24 -6.97 -10.14
N HIS A 577 1.06 -7.43 -9.22
CA HIS A 577 0.53 -8.14 -8.07
C HIS A 577 0.22 -7.19 -6.92
N THR A 578 -0.78 -7.57 -6.12
CA THR A 578 -1.13 -6.90 -4.87
C THR A 578 -1.34 -7.94 -3.78
N ARG A 579 -1.10 -7.54 -2.53
CA ARG A 579 -1.47 -8.29 -1.32
C ARG A 579 -2.60 -7.57 -0.61
N THR A 580 -3.11 -8.16 0.46
CA THR A 580 -4.22 -7.60 1.24
C THR A 580 -3.87 -7.48 2.71
N THR A 581 -4.61 -6.62 3.43
CA THR A 581 -4.43 -6.41 4.88
C THR A 581 -5.08 -7.49 5.75
N ASP A 582 -5.52 -8.61 5.17
CA ASP A 582 -6.16 -9.73 5.89
C ASP A 582 -5.19 -10.69 6.57
N GLY A 583 -3.88 -10.39 6.51
CA GLY A 583 -2.82 -11.20 7.10
C GLY A 583 -2.41 -12.41 6.26
N THR A 584 -2.91 -12.56 5.05
CA THR A 584 -2.39 -13.51 4.05
C THR A 584 -1.28 -12.86 3.24
N GLU A 585 -0.33 -13.66 2.75
CA GLU A 585 0.74 -13.21 1.86
C GLU A 585 0.47 -13.65 0.40
N GLY A 586 -0.81 -13.79 0.04
CA GLY A 586 -1.21 -14.10 -1.34
C GLY A 586 -0.91 -12.94 -2.29
N HIS A 587 -0.52 -13.27 -3.52
CA HIS A 587 -0.19 -12.31 -4.57
C HIS A 587 -1.29 -12.34 -5.61
N TYR A 588 -2.16 -11.36 -5.63
CA TYR A 588 -3.31 -11.34 -6.53
C TYR A 588 -3.05 -10.41 -7.71
N VAL A 589 -3.35 -10.90 -8.92
CA VAL A 589 -3.23 -10.07 -10.14
C VAL A 589 -4.26 -8.95 -10.13
N LYS A 590 -3.78 -7.74 -10.43
CA LYS A 590 -4.59 -6.54 -10.65
C LYS A 590 -4.22 -5.90 -11.98
N VAL A 591 -5.23 -5.29 -12.62
CA VAL A 591 -5.04 -4.54 -13.85
C VAL A 591 -5.70 -3.18 -13.71
N HIS A 592 -4.93 -2.12 -13.85
CA HIS A 592 -5.45 -0.76 -13.89
C HIS A 592 -5.15 -0.13 -15.26
N GLN A 593 -6.09 0.63 -15.78
CA GLN A 593 -5.86 1.38 -17.01
C GLN A 593 -4.95 2.57 -16.72
N LEU A 594 -4.06 2.89 -17.67
CA LEU A 594 -3.16 4.03 -17.63
C LEU A 594 -3.65 5.12 -18.56
N PHE A 595 -3.52 6.37 -18.17
CA PHE A 595 -3.84 7.53 -18.97
C PHE A 595 -2.68 8.51 -18.98
N LEU A 596 -2.50 9.24 -20.06
CA LEU A 596 -1.62 10.39 -20.13
C LEU A 596 -2.38 11.64 -19.69
N ASN A 597 -1.80 12.43 -18.80
CA ASN A 597 -2.29 13.76 -18.50
C ASN A 597 -1.89 14.75 -19.61
N GLU A 598 -2.27 16.02 -19.49
CA GLU A 598 -1.97 17.05 -20.49
C GLU A 598 -0.47 17.32 -20.70
N ASP A 599 0.38 16.99 -19.71
CA ASP A 599 1.84 17.16 -19.76
C ASP A 599 2.57 15.87 -20.20
N GLY A 600 1.82 14.83 -20.57
CA GLY A 600 2.37 13.54 -21.02
C GLY A 600 2.93 12.69 -19.90
N TRP A 601 2.46 12.85 -18.65
CA TRP A 601 2.75 11.95 -17.53
C TRP A 601 1.63 10.92 -17.35
N LEU A 602 2.02 9.71 -16.91
CA LEU A 602 1.06 8.65 -16.67
C LEU A 602 0.37 8.82 -15.32
N VAL A 603 -0.91 8.53 -15.31
CA VAL A 603 -1.73 8.34 -14.12
C VAL A 603 -2.50 7.03 -14.24
N ALA A 604 -2.61 6.28 -13.16
CA ALA A 604 -3.35 5.01 -13.14
C ALA A 604 -4.78 5.23 -12.67
N ALA A 605 -5.73 4.52 -13.29
CA ALA A 605 -7.13 4.51 -12.86
C ALA A 605 -7.28 4.09 -11.39
N PRO A 606 -8.25 4.64 -10.65
CA PRO A 606 -8.44 4.34 -9.22
C PRO A 606 -8.88 2.91 -8.90
N TYR A 607 -9.46 2.21 -9.86
CA TYR A 607 -10.04 0.89 -9.72
C TYR A 607 -9.51 -0.10 -10.75
N HIS A 608 -9.63 -1.38 -10.43
CA HIS A 608 -9.41 -2.46 -11.38
C HIS A 608 -10.27 -2.26 -12.63
N THR A 609 -9.69 -2.47 -13.82
CA THR A 609 -10.35 -2.15 -15.09
C THR A 609 -11.54 -3.05 -15.38
N ASN A 610 -12.56 -2.46 -15.98
CA ASN A 610 -13.67 -3.13 -16.66
C ASN A 610 -13.69 -2.74 -18.16
N GLY A 611 -12.55 -2.28 -18.69
CA GLY A 611 -12.43 -1.85 -20.09
C GLY A 611 -12.98 -0.45 -20.35
N GLU A 612 -12.93 0.44 -19.36
CA GLU A 612 -13.45 1.82 -19.45
C GLU A 612 -12.84 2.57 -20.64
N THR A 613 -13.60 3.51 -21.16
CA THR A 613 -13.13 4.40 -22.21
C THR A 613 -13.14 5.84 -21.72
N LEU A 614 -11.97 6.49 -21.77
CA LEU A 614 -11.89 7.91 -21.50
C LEU A 614 -12.68 8.67 -22.57
N ALA A 615 -13.66 9.47 -22.17
CA ALA A 615 -14.40 10.30 -23.09
C ALA A 615 -13.51 11.38 -23.72
N ASP A 616 -13.76 11.75 -24.97
CA ASP A 616 -13.04 12.87 -25.62
C ASP A 616 -13.23 14.17 -24.84
N SER A 617 -14.37 14.34 -24.18
CA SER A 617 -14.72 15.50 -23.36
C SER A 617 -15.61 15.10 -22.20
N ALA A 618 -15.17 15.37 -20.98
CA ALA A 618 -15.96 15.24 -19.77
C ALA A 618 -16.74 16.54 -19.49
N ASN A 619 -17.99 16.40 -19.01
CA ASN A 619 -18.77 17.56 -18.59
C ASN A 619 -18.49 17.84 -17.10
N ALA A 620 -17.89 18.99 -16.79
CA ALA A 620 -17.55 19.36 -15.43
C ALA A 620 -18.73 19.30 -14.43
N ALA A 621 -19.96 19.54 -14.89
CA ALA A 621 -21.15 19.47 -14.02
C ALA A 621 -21.42 18.05 -13.47
N ASP A 622 -20.99 17.00 -14.17
CA ASP A 622 -21.18 15.61 -13.75
C ASP A 622 -20.19 15.22 -12.63
N PHE A 623 -19.12 16.01 -12.44
CA PHE A 623 -18.09 15.82 -11.43
C PHE A 623 -18.28 16.68 -10.18
N VAL A 624 -19.34 17.49 -10.13
CA VAL A 624 -19.68 18.27 -8.93
C VAL A 624 -20.25 17.33 -7.86
N GLY A 625 -19.61 17.29 -6.70
CA GLY A 625 -20.07 16.42 -5.62
C GLY A 625 -19.00 16.15 -4.59
N ASP A 626 -19.31 15.22 -3.72
CA ASP A 626 -18.49 14.77 -2.61
C ASP A 626 -17.62 13.58 -3.01
N TYR A 627 -16.36 13.60 -2.65
CA TYR A 627 -15.37 12.59 -3.03
C TYR A 627 -14.64 11.99 -1.84
N ASP A 628 -14.41 10.69 -1.92
CA ASP A 628 -13.34 9.99 -1.22
C ASP A 628 -12.05 10.26 -1.99
N LEU A 629 -11.02 10.78 -1.32
CA LEU A 629 -9.72 11.15 -1.90
C LEU A 629 -8.62 10.28 -1.32
N ILE A 630 -7.96 9.46 -2.14
CA ILE A 630 -6.72 8.75 -1.77
C ILE A 630 -5.53 9.57 -2.26
N ILE A 631 -4.60 9.87 -1.36
CA ILE A 631 -3.31 10.48 -1.68
C ILE A 631 -2.22 9.42 -1.52
N HIS A 632 -1.55 9.06 -2.59
CA HIS A 632 -0.48 8.06 -2.59
C HIS A 632 0.84 8.67 -2.09
N ARG A 633 0.92 8.98 -0.79
CA ARG A 633 2.08 9.65 -0.17
C ARG A 633 3.36 8.86 -0.36
N LEU A 634 4.49 9.55 -0.45
CA LEU A 634 5.82 8.94 -0.59
C LEU A 634 6.31 8.27 0.70
N ASP A 635 5.74 8.65 1.84
CA ASP A 635 6.07 8.04 3.13
C ASP A 635 5.65 6.57 3.14
N ILE A 636 6.58 5.70 3.55
CA ILE A 636 6.37 4.26 3.62
C ILE A 636 6.49 3.83 5.08
N ASP A 637 5.46 3.20 5.61
CA ASP A 637 5.51 2.49 6.88
C ASP A 637 5.70 0.99 6.62
N TYR A 638 6.93 0.52 6.74
CA TYR A 638 7.27 -0.91 6.58
C TYR A 638 7.31 -1.68 7.90
N ALA A 639 6.89 -1.06 8.99
CA ALA A 639 6.73 -1.72 10.28
C ALA A 639 5.28 -2.20 10.51
N ASN A 640 4.31 -1.59 9.81
CA ASN A 640 2.90 -1.88 9.95
C ASN A 640 2.23 -2.09 8.58
N LEU A 641 1.07 -2.73 8.57
CA LEU A 641 0.20 -2.86 7.41
C LEU A 641 -0.50 -1.52 7.13
N ALA A 642 0.27 -0.54 6.63
CA ALA A 642 -0.24 0.79 6.41
C ALA A 642 -0.88 0.93 5.02
N THR A 643 -2.07 1.55 4.97
CA THR A 643 -2.75 1.96 3.73
C THR A 643 -3.03 3.45 3.74
N ASN A 644 -2.97 4.08 2.58
CA ASN A 644 -3.57 5.40 2.39
C ASN A 644 -5.09 5.25 2.47
N LYS A 645 -5.71 6.01 3.37
CA LYS A 645 -7.15 6.00 3.62
C LYS A 645 -7.80 7.18 2.93
N PRO A 646 -9.10 7.09 2.59
CA PRO A 646 -9.82 8.22 2.05
C PRO A 646 -9.82 9.40 3.01
N GLU A 647 -9.48 10.56 2.47
CA GLU A 647 -9.75 11.89 2.99
C GLU A 647 -10.94 12.46 2.19
N PHE A 648 -11.60 13.51 2.65
CA PHE A 648 -12.87 13.91 2.06
C PHE A 648 -12.79 15.31 1.48
N ILE A 649 -13.16 15.43 0.20
CA ILE A 649 -13.28 16.72 -0.46
C ILE A 649 -14.62 16.86 -1.16
N THR A 650 -15.03 18.10 -1.39
CA THR A 650 -16.17 18.44 -2.24
C THR A 650 -15.66 19.26 -3.41
N LEU A 651 -15.95 18.80 -4.62
CA LEU A 651 -15.78 19.58 -5.84
C LEU A 651 -17.04 20.43 -6.04
N ASN A 652 -16.95 21.73 -5.75
CA ASN A 652 -18.10 22.63 -5.81
C ASN A 652 -18.38 23.11 -7.25
N ALA A 653 -19.64 23.41 -7.56
CA ALA A 653 -20.08 23.88 -8.87
C ALA A 653 -19.46 25.23 -9.30
N ASP A 654 -18.92 26.01 -8.37
CA ASP A 654 -18.20 27.25 -8.63
C ASP A 654 -16.70 27.07 -8.92
N GLY A 655 -16.24 25.81 -8.99
CA GLY A 655 -14.84 25.47 -9.23
C GLY A 655 -13.96 25.50 -7.99
N THR A 656 -14.54 25.65 -6.80
CA THR A 656 -13.79 25.56 -5.53
C THR A 656 -13.73 24.12 -5.02
N VAL A 657 -12.69 23.78 -4.25
CA VAL A 657 -12.54 22.56 -3.46
C VAL A 657 -12.71 22.91 -2.00
N SER A 658 -13.48 22.10 -1.26
CA SER A 658 -13.67 22.25 0.19
C SER A 658 -13.68 20.86 0.86
N GLY A 659 -13.65 20.82 2.19
CA GLY A 659 -13.57 19.58 2.98
C GLY A 659 -12.26 19.51 3.76
N ASP A 660 -11.61 18.34 3.79
CA ASP A 660 -10.29 18.17 4.43
C ASP A 660 -9.21 19.05 3.77
N TYR A 661 -9.46 19.48 2.54
CA TYR A 661 -8.60 20.35 1.76
C TYR A 661 -9.39 21.51 1.14
N GLU A 662 -8.72 22.64 1.00
CA GLU A 662 -9.25 23.82 0.31
C GLU A 662 -8.50 24.04 -1.00
N GLY A 663 -9.20 24.59 -2.02
CA GLY A 663 -8.54 24.91 -3.28
C GLY A 663 -9.50 25.16 -4.44
N SER A 664 -9.08 24.74 -5.64
CA SER A 664 -9.87 24.88 -6.84
C SER A 664 -9.72 23.67 -7.76
N TRP A 665 -10.69 23.46 -8.64
CA TRP A 665 -10.66 22.44 -9.65
C TRP A 665 -11.28 22.91 -10.96
N SER A 666 -10.88 22.29 -12.06
CA SER A 666 -11.45 22.53 -13.38
C SER A 666 -11.22 21.35 -14.31
N ILE A 667 -12.09 21.18 -15.30
CA ILE A 667 -11.87 20.31 -16.46
C ILE A 667 -11.66 21.22 -17.67
N ALA A 668 -10.61 20.96 -18.45
CA ALA A 668 -10.27 21.77 -19.62
C ALA A 668 -11.33 21.60 -20.72
N ASP A 669 -11.70 22.67 -21.40
CA ASP A 669 -12.75 22.70 -22.42
C ASP A 669 -12.51 21.65 -23.52
N ASN A 670 -13.53 20.88 -23.84
CA ASN A 670 -13.51 19.83 -24.87
C ASN A 670 -12.45 18.73 -24.63
N THR A 671 -12.12 18.46 -23.39
CA THR A 671 -11.21 17.40 -22.97
C THR A 671 -11.77 16.67 -21.74
N SER A 672 -11.08 15.61 -21.31
CA SER A 672 -11.28 14.98 -20.00
C SER A 672 -10.13 15.26 -19.05
N TYR A 673 -9.27 16.24 -19.37
CA TYR A 673 -8.19 16.65 -18.47
C TYR A 673 -8.72 17.46 -17.29
N ILE A 674 -8.39 17.00 -16.10
CA ILE A 674 -8.73 17.66 -14.82
C ILE A 674 -7.49 18.27 -14.20
N THR A 675 -7.63 19.48 -13.67
CA THR A 675 -6.63 20.14 -12.83
C THR A 675 -7.23 20.42 -11.47
N LEU A 676 -6.53 20.01 -10.41
CA LEU A 676 -6.89 20.33 -9.03
C LEU A 676 -5.75 21.13 -8.40
N ASN A 677 -6.08 22.20 -7.69
CA ASN A 677 -5.15 22.88 -6.79
C ASN A 677 -5.62 22.58 -5.36
N ILE A 678 -4.87 21.80 -4.62
CA ILE A 678 -5.19 21.36 -3.25
C ILE A 678 -4.12 21.87 -2.30
N ASN A 679 -4.49 22.78 -1.39
CA ASN A 679 -3.59 23.42 -0.44
C ASN A 679 -2.36 24.10 -1.07
N GLY A 680 -2.45 24.46 -2.35
CA GLY A 680 -1.38 25.12 -3.10
C GLY A 680 -0.53 24.20 -3.97
N ASP A 681 -0.72 22.90 -3.90
CA ASP A 681 -0.12 21.91 -4.81
C ASP A 681 -1.04 21.69 -6.01
N VAL A 682 -0.48 21.69 -7.21
CA VAL A 682 -1.22 21.49 -8.46
C VAL A 682 -1.11 20.02 -8.89
N TYR A 683 -2.26 19.42 -9.18
CA TYR A 683 -2.38 18.04 -9.68
C TYR A 683 -3.06 18.07 -11.04
N LYS A 684 -2.50 17.35 -12.01
CA LYS A 684 -3.02 17.23 -13.37
C LYS A 684 -3.27 15.78 -13.73
N GLY A 685 -4.40 15.53 -14.36
CA GLY A 685 -4.79 14.16 -14.70
C GLY A 685 -6.03 14.07 -15.56
N VAL A 686 -6.81 13.01 -15.37
CA VAL A 686 -8.03 12.74 -16.15
C VAL A 686 -9.23 12.49 -15.24
N ALA A 687 -10.40 12.86 -15.75
CA ALA A 687 -11.70 12.66 -15.14
C ALA A 687 -12.52 11.67 -16.01
N LEU A 688 -13.07 10.62 -15.40
CA LEU A 688 -13.81 9.58 -16.12
C LEU A 688 -14.88 8.93 -15.25
N THR A 689 -15.75 8.13 -15.88
CA THR A 689 -16.71 7.28 -15.19
C THR A 689 -16.15 5.87 -15.10
N MET A 690 -16.17 5.28 -13.89
CA MET A 690 -15.76 3.89 -13.67
C MET A 690 -16.79 3.15 -12.81
N LYS A 691 -16.79 1.82 -12.89
CA LYS A 691 -17.40 1.01 -11.86
C LYS A 691 -16.54 1.02 -10.61
N ILE A 692 -17.16 1.20 -9.44
CA ILE A 692 -16.49 0.97 -8.16
C ILE A 692 -16.07 -0.49 -8.10
N GLU A 693 -14.83 -0.74 -7.80
CA GLU A 693 -14.25 -2.10 -7.81
C GLU A 693 -15.09 -3.10 -7.00
N ASN A 694 -15.27 -4.28 -7.57
CA ASN A 694 -16.09 -5.37 -7.06
C ASN A 694 -17.60 -5.04 -6.95
N THR A 695 -18.06 -4.04 -7.70
CA THR A 695 -19.48 -3.65 -7.77
C THR A 695 -19.92 -3.37 -9.21
N ALA A 696 -21.22 -3.38 -9.46
CA ALA A 696 -21.83 -2.90 -10.72
C ALA A 696 -22.18 -1.40 -10.67
N VAL A 697 -21.82 -0.71 -9.58
CA VAL A 697 -22.18 0.71 -9.39
C VAL A 697 -21.16 1.59 -10.12
N GLU A 698 -21.65 2.42 -11.05
CA GLU A 698 -20.83 3.43 -11.71
C GLU A 698 -20.71 4.70 -10.85
N THR A 699 -19.56 5.32 -10.90
CA THR A 699 -19.28 6.60 -10.21
C THR A 699 -18.32 7.45 -11.02
N GLN A 700 -18.31 8.76 -10.75
CA GLN A 700 -17.34 9.67 -11.32
C GLN A 700 -16.03 9.57 -10.52
N VAL A 701 -14.93 9.42 -11.25
CA VAL A 701 -13.59 9.34 -10.64
C VAL A 701 -12.63 10.30 -11.32
N PHE A 702 -11.58 10.64 -10.63
CA PHE A 702 -10.41 11.28 -11.23
C PHE A 702 -9.12 10.64 -10.72
N THR A 703 -8.08 10.74 -11.53
CA THR A 703 -6.71 10.40 -11.18
C THR A 703 -5.79 11.51 -11.66
N ALA A 704 -4.89 11.99 -10.83
CA ALA A 704 -4.01 13.10 -11.18
C ALA A 704 -2.67 12.99 -10.45
N VAL A 705 -1.59 13.47 -11.05
CA VAL A 705 -0.25 13.55 -10.46
C VAL A 705 0.10 14.99 -10.15
N GLY A 706 0.83 15.21 -9.06
CA GLY A 706 1.18 16.55 -8.59
C GLY A 706 2.49 17.05 -9.17
N GLU A 707 2.46 18.19 -9.86
CA GLU A 707 3.59 18.82 -10.57
C GLU A 707 4.88 18.99 -9.75
N ASN A 708 4.78 19.07 -8.42
CA ASN A 708 5.94 19.29 -7.56
C ASN A 708 5.99 18.33 -6.37
N THR A 709 5.06 17.39 -6.29
CA THR A 709 4.93 16.48 -5.15
C THR A 709 5.32 15.06 -5.49
N GLN A 710 5.38 14.70 -6.78
CA GLN A 710 5.65 13.36 -7.28
C GLN A 710 4.67 12.31 -6.72
N VAL A 711 3.45 12.73 -6.42
CA VAL A 711 2.42 11.94 -5.74
C VAL A 711 1.16 11.93 -6.59
N THR A 712 0.66 10.75 -6.87
CA THR A 712 -0.66 10.58 -7.50
C THR A 712 -1.77 10.70 -6.44
N ILE A 713 -2.87 11.31 -6.84
CA ILE A 713 -4.12 11.34 -6.09
C ILE A 713 -5.24 10.66 -6.89
N TRP A 714 -6.09 9.95 -6.18
CA TRP A 714 -7.30 9.34 -6.72
C TRP A 714 -8.53 9.89 -6.03
N GLY A 715 -9.54 10.30 -6.80
CA GLY A 715 -10.84 10.70 -6.27
C GLY A 715 -11.94 9.78 -6.79
N SER A 716 -12.84 9.39 -5.90
CA SER A 716 -14.06 8.66 -6.24
C SER A 716 -15.25 9.35 -5.62
N MET A 717 -16.26 9.71 -6.44
CA MET A 717 -17.47 10.36 -5.94
C MET A 717 -18.17 9.42 -4.95
N SER A 718 -18.46 9.93 -3.77
CA SER A 718 -19.07 9.17 -2.68
C SER A 718 -20.48 8.68 -3.05
N ILE A 719 -20.80 7.47 -2.65
CA ILE A 719 -22.11 6.82 -2.86
C ILE A 719 -22.88 6.68 -1.54
N ASP A 720 -22.63 7.59 -0.59
CA ASP A 720 -23.27 7.58 0.75
C ASP A 720 -24.77 7.77 0.70
#